data_ecd84e97d0b35e5e553f300eeeda8a17
#
_entry.id   ecd84e97d0b35e5e553f300eeeda8a17
#
_cell.length_a   1.000
_cell.length_b   1.000
_cell.length_c   1.000
_cell.angle_alpha   90.00
_cell.angle_beta   90.00
_cell.angle_gamma   90.00
#
_symmetry.space_group_name_H-M   'P 1'
#
loop_
_entity.id
_entity.type
_entity.pdbx_description
1 polymer ?
#
loop_
_entity_poly.entity_id
_entity_poly.type
_entity_poly.pdbx_seq_one_letter_code
_entity_poly.pdbx_strand_id
1 'polypeptide(L)'
;MKKINRLLRAGLTVSATVSTAATMHAQARLVEPVLAAPEAGLDDPASYQGYQTRFFRDAKGNVVQIYLDARSGRVVNLFGNAVNESVGFTVRDAAGRPLRLEWGSTGATVSDSGARRSIEYQLIANAPRIEIGWILLGSMRVERDLQYSDRHRQPFGEETFRQRELAEMIASLERLEPAEQERHLQLLNASYISDVRARLSPDVVTRLGGGIMGPNRTVVATQAALDGKTSLQLDLGAATNAAVVVTWPAVSIRARDARPIRLTVRVTTDAPALTPLSREQIFNADFIRFLADRRTAADRVTRAGAARARTAAESVTVARYRRLERDIRGLELLSSREKLMAGLPNYATYFGRDMMMSALMLEPVASPAVAEHVIASVLRKLGPAGDVSHEEALGGQAIRENAAEYNALVAEHLRLRERGDRAAAATAITRARSVLADLQKVRENYNMLDDEFQLPVLTARYLANPAIPASRKLAFMIDSSDGAPRVALLLRELGLVARLAEPYARDPAVLNLVASPPLDSSRWRSVSWRDSNAGYANGRFAMDINAIWVPHALESLSEILSRLRSIGFTQARLNALTSGPAQAALGAFARDSALLRRAVETWNGAEKHFVVTLPATEVRARVLAKAESLPAAERAYWIAVLSSSGADREPFEFLAISLDATGRPIPVVNTDPATALFLADRTAATASSRQRALRDVRAFMRAYPVGLLVGQLGPVVANDAYASPVVWQAFERDLYHSPRVVWGREVNLIMLGLAKQIAASVDAAGRPRDPALASYVTELRDALRRTTASVEASGLKHNELWSYQIEGTPPRLKPVRYGASTDIQLWNVTDLAVQFVLSRLAQPPTN
;
A
#
# COMPACT_ATOMS: atom_id res chain seq x y z
N MET A 1 5.53 -76.84 -49.41
CA MET A 1 6.35 -76.76 -50.60
C MET A 1 6.92 -75.38 -50.76
N LYS A 2 8.25 -75.36 -50.74
CA LYS A 2 9.16 -74.55 -51.59
C LYS A 2 8.83 -73.05 -51.64
N LYS A 3 9.69 -72.10 -51.42
CA LYS A 3 11.15 -71.98 -51.51
C LYS A 3 11.61 -70.64 -50.95
N ILE A 4 12.60 -70.58 -50.25
CA ILE A 4 13.98 -70.07 -50.51
C ILE A 4 14.18 -68.58 -50.25
N ASN A 5 14.99 -68.32 -49.26
CA ASN A 5 16.03 -67.35 -49.05
C ASN A 5 16.33 -66.34 -50.16
N ARG A 6 16.38 -65.12 -49.82
CA ARG A 6 17.50 -64.22 -50.24
C ARG A 6 17.77 -63.19 -49.15
N LEU A 7 18.96 -63.31 -48.58
CA LEU A 7 19.61 -62.27 -47.82
C LEU A 7 19.83 -61.02 -48.71
N LEU A 8 19.48 -59.87 -48.19
CA LEU A 8 20.06 -58.62 -48.63
C LEU A 8 20.36 -57.82 -47.34
N ARG A 9 21.65 -57.63 -47.14
CA ARG A 9 22.20 -56.71 -46.15
C ARG A 9 21.66 -55.31 -46.47
N ALA A 10 20.86 -54.74 -45.56
CA ALA A 10 20.64 -53.32 -45.47
C ALA A 10 21.33 -52.81 -44.24
N GLY A 11 22.40 -52.09 -44.46
CA GLY A 11 23.13 -51.41 -43.38
C GLY A 11 22.22 -50.48 -42.60
N LEU A 12 22.05 -50.73 -41.34
CA LEU A 12 21.51 -49.74 -40.40
C LEU A 12 22.54 -48.65 -40.20
N THR A 13 22.41 -47.56 -40.95
CA THR A 13 22.97 -46.28 -40.61
C THR A 13 22.17 -45.76 -39.43
N VAL A 14 22.68 -45.97 -38.19
CA VAL A 14 22.17 -45.24 -37.05
C VAL A 14 22.62 -43.82 -37.24
N SER A 15 21.71 -42.99 -37.74
CA SER A 15 21.80 -41.52 -37.61
C SER A 15 21.61 -41.19 -36.13
N ALA A 16 22.69 -41.05 -35.42
CA ALA A 16 22.73 -40.38 -34.13
C ALA A 16 22.33 -38.92 -34.40
N THR A 17 21.02 -38.64 -34.27
CA THR A 17 20.55 -37.31 -34.06
C THR A 17 21.09 -36.88 -32.69
N VAL A 18 22.26 -36.22 -32.73
CA VAL A 18 22.72 -35.41 -31.62
C VAL A 18 21.69 -34.31 -31.48
N SER A 19 20.75 -34.54 -30.59
CA SER A 19 19.89 -33.50 -30.07
C SER A 19 20.82 -32.55 -29.33
N THR A 20 21.31 -31.51 -30.01
CA THR A 20 21.89 -30.35 -29.36
C THR A 20 20.75 -29.71 -28.60
N ALA A 21 20.53 -30.17 -27.36
CA ALA A 21 19.91 -29.38 -26.35
C ALA A 21 20.77 -28.11 -26.24
N ALA A 22 20.34 -27.06 -26.95
CA ALA A 22 20.86 -25.73 -26.72
C ALA A 22 20.60 -25.45 -25.25
N THR A 23 21.59 -25.63 -24.42
CA THR A 23 21.65 -25.09 -23.09
C THR A 23 21.51 -23.59 -23.28
N MET A 24 20.30 -23.08 -23.12
CA MET A 24 20.05 -21.63 -23.02
C MET A 24 20.90 -21.16 -21.84
N HIS A 25 22.07 -20.61 -22.15
CA HIS A 25 22.90 -19.99 -21.14
C HIS A 25 22.08 -18.84 -20.53
N ALA A 26 21.86 -18.88 -19.22
CA ALA A 26 21.27 -17.78 -18.51
C ALA A 26 22.06 -16.51 -18.83
N GLN A 27 21.43 -15.51 -19.42
CA GLN A 27 22.07 -14.23 -19.69
C GLN A 27 22.25 -13.51 -18.35
N ALA A 28 23.44 -13.64 -17.78
CA ALA A 28 23.81 -12.94 -16.56
C ALA A 28 24.27 -11.51 -16.88
N ARG A 29 23.68 -10.51 -16.22
CA ARG A 29 24.09 -9.11 -16.36
C ARG A 29 24.20 -8.42 -15.00
N LEU A 30 25.23 -7.60 -14.84
CA LEU A 30 25.36 -6.72 -13.69
C LEU A 30 24.36 -5.56 -13.84
N VAL A 31 23.63 -5.26 -12.77
CA VAL A 31 22.66 -4.15 -12.69
C VAL A 31 22.94 -3.33 -11.44
N GLU A 32 22.82 -2.03 -11.57
CA GLU A 32 22.87 -1.11 -10.43
C GLU A 32 21.49 -1.05 -9.74
N PRO A 33 21.43 -0.68 -8.44
CA PRO A 33 20.15 -0.45 -7.78
C PRO A 33 19.39 0.68 -8.48
N VAL A 34 18.11 0.44 -8.74
CA VAL A 34 17.19 1.49 -9.24
C VAL A 34 17.04 2.58 -8.18
N LEU A 35 16.99 2.19 -6.91
CA LEU A 35 16.86 3.08 -5.77
C LEU A 35 17.54 2.46 -4.54
N ALA A 36 18.08 3.30 -3.68
CA ALA A 36 18.59 2.93 -2.36
C ALA A 36 17.98 3.79 -1.26
N ALA A 37 17.81 3.22 -0.07
CA ALA A 37 17.33 3.90 1.12
C ALA A 37 18.20 3.46 2.35
N PRO A 38 18.86 4.37 3.07
CA PRO A 38 18.95 5.79 2.81
C PRO A 38 19.78 6.12 1.56
N GLU A 39 19.39 7.18 0.86
CA GLU A 39 20.13 7.70 -0.30
C GLU A 39 21.05 8.84 0.15
N ALA A 40 22.34 8.71 -0.18
CA ALA A 40 23.35 9.69 0.22
C ALA A 40 23.04 11.11 -0.31
N GLY A 41 23.02 12.09 0.61
CA GLY A 41 22.73 13.49 0.33
C GLY A 41 21.24 13.81 0.08
N LEU A 42 20.33 12.85 0.27
CA LEU A 42 18.88 13.07 0.33
C LEU A 42 18.30 12.67 1.68
N ASP A 43 18.79 11.59 2.26
CA ASP A 43 18.30 11.07 3.55
C ASP A 43 19.35 11.23 4.64
N ASP A 44 18.90 11.44 5.87
CA ASP A 44 19.74 11.32 7.05
C ASP A 44 19.87 9.83 7.42
N PRO A 45 21.07 9.22 7.30
CA PRO A 45 21.28 7.82 7.66
C PRO A 45 20.90 7.48 9.11
N ALA A 46 21.01 8.43 10.04
CA ALA A 46 20.65 8.22 11.44
C ALA A 46 19.15 7.93 11.60
N SER A 47 18.29 8.51 10.76
CA SER A 47 16.85 8.28 10.75
C SER A 47 16.48 6.83 10.41
N TYR A 48 17.34 6.09 9.72
CA TYR A 48 17.15 4.68 9.36
C TYR A 48 17.63 3.70 10.44
N GLN A 49 18.23 4.19 11.52
CA GLN A 49 18.58 3.35 12.67
C GLN A 49 19.41 2.11 12.31
N GLY A 50 20.22 2.18 11.26
CA GLY A 50 21.15 1.11 10.84
C GLY A 50 20.61 0.16 9.79
N TYR A 51 19.37 0.28 9.32
CA TYR A 51 18.94 -0.50 8.18
C TYR A 51 19.24 0.20 6.84
N GLN A 52 19.35 -0.61 5.80
CA GLN A 52 19.57 -0.20 4.43
C GLN A 52 18.73 -1.05 3.49
N THR A 53 18.18 -0.44 2.45
CA THR A 53 17.43 -1.14 1.43
C THR A 53 17.96 -0.78 0.04
N ARG A 54 18.08 -1.77 -0.85
CA ARG A 54 18.33 -1.56 -2.27
C ARG A 54 17.23 -2.21 -3.08
N PHE A 55 16.75 -1.49 -4.09
CA PHE A 55 15.71 -1.95 -5.01
C PHE A 55 16.32 -2.17 -6.38
N PHE A 56 16.13 -3.35 -6.91
CA PHE A 56 16.60 -3.78 -8.22
C PHE A 56 15.41 -4.18 -9.09
N ARG A 57 15.66 -4.37 -10.37
CA ARG A 57 14.75 -5.08 -11.26
C ARG A 57 15.36 -6.42 -11.60
N ASP A 58 14.54 -7.49 -11.57
CA ASP A 58 14.95 -8.80 -12.09
C ASP A 58 15.05 -8.77 -13.63
N ALA A 59 15.33 -9.92 -14.22
CA ALA A 59 15.49 -10.02 -15.68
C ALA A 59 14.18 -9.79 -16.47
N LYS A 60 13.02 -9.89 -15.82
CA LYS A 60 11.69 -9.56 -16.38
C LYS A 60 11.20 -8.17 -16.01
N GLY A 61 12.02 -7.41 -15.29
CA GLY A 61 11.69 -6.05 -14.86
C GLY A 61 10.89 -5.94 -13.56
N ASN A 62 10.61 -7.05 -12.88
CA ASN A 62 9.93 -7.03 -11.60
C ASN A 62 10.86 -6.51 -10.50
N VAL A 63 10.29 -5.87 -9.50
CA VAL A 63 11.07 -5.33 -8.39
C VAL A 63 11.64 -6.46 -7.54
N VAL A 64 12.92 -6.34 -7.19
CA VAL A 64 13.57 -7.14 -6.16
C VAL A 64 14.13 -6.19 -5.13
N GLN A 65 13.67 -6.36 -3.91
CA GLN A 65 14.14 -5.58 -2.77
C GLN A 65 15.09 -6.42 -1.93
N ILE A 66 16.20 -5.81 -1.53
CA ILE A 66 17.13 -6.40 -0.56
C ILE A 66 17.24 -5.45 0.62
N TYR A 67 16.86 -5.94 1.79
CA TYR A 67 16.81 -5.19 3.05
C TYR A 67 17.83 -5.77 4.03
N LEU A 68 18.66 -4.89 4.60
CA LEU A 68 19.64 -5.21 5.64
C LEU A 68 19.28 -4.45 6.92
N ASP A 69 19.08 -5.14 8.02
CA ASP A 69 18.88 -4.52 9.34
C ASP A 69 20.00 -4.93 10.31
N ALA A 70 20.89 -3.99 10.60
CA ALA A 70 22.00 -4.22 11.49
C ALA A 70 21.60 -4.43 12.96
N ARG A 71 20.42 -3.97 13.36
CA ARG A 71 19.94 -4.13 14.76
C ARG A 71 19.57 -5.58 15.06
N SER A 72 18.97 -6.26 14.10
CA SER A 72 18.53 -7.66 14.22
C SER A 72 19.48 -8.63 13.51
N GLY A 73 20.44 -8.12 12.73
CA GLY A 73 21.29 -8.93 11.86
C GLY A 73 20.52 -9.59 10.74
N ARG A 74 19.37 -9.01 10.31
CA ARG A 74 18.45 -9.59 9.35
C ARG A 74 18.77 -9.16 7.92
N VAL A 75 18.66 -10.11 7.02
CA VAL A 75 18.69 -9.91 5.58
C VAL A 75 17.38 -10.43 5.00
N VAL A 76 16.70 -9.60 4.19
CA VAL A 76 15.45 -9.96 3.53
C VAL A 76 15.57 -9.71 2.04
N ASN A 77 15.14 -10.66 1.25
CA ASN A 77 14.99 -10.54 -0.19
C ASN A 77 13.52 -10.71 -0.53
N LEU A 78 12.92 -9.72 -1.18
CA LEU A 78 11.54 -9.76 -1.64
C LEU A 78 11.52 -9.66 -3.17
N PHE A 79 10.84 -10.60 -3.81
CA PHE A 79 10.45 -10.53 -5.22
C PHE A 79 9.01 -10.02 -5.30
N GLY A 80 8.82 -8.79 -5.75
CA GLY A 80 7.50 -8.23 -6.07
C GLY A 80 7.02 -8.73 -7.43
N ASN A 81 6.62 -9.99 -7.48
CA ASN A 81 6.08 -10.69 -8.65
C ASN A 81 4.60 -11.05 -8.41
N ALA A 82 4.07 -11.97 -9.20
CA ALA A 82 2.67 -12.39 -9.08
C ALA A 82 2.35 -13.12 -7.75
N VAL A 83 3.37 -13.63 -7.05
CA VAL A 83 3.23 -14.44 -5.83
C VAL A 83 3.79 -13.72 -4.60
N ASN A 84 4.62 -12.68 -4.79
CA ASN A 84 5.32 -11.95 -3.73
C ASN A 84 6.13 -12.86 -2.80
N GLU A 85 7.09 -13.52 -3.40
CA GLU A 85 7.99 -14.39 -2.65
C GLU A 85 9.04 -13.59 -1.90
N SER A 86 9.38 -14.07 -0.71
CA SER A 86 10.48 -13.52 0.07
C SER A 86 11.33 -14.63 0.67
N VAL A 87 12.59 -14.30 0.90
CA VAL A 87 13.48 -15.10 1.72
C VAL A 87 14.19 -14.23 2.74
N GLY A 88 14.02 -14.56 4.01
CA GLY A 88 14.67 -13.91 5.13
C GLY A 88 15.63 -14.85 5.85
N PHE A 89 16.77 -14.31 6.31
CA PHE A 89 17.69 -15.00 7.19
C PHE A 89 18.36 -14.01 8.15
N THR A 90 18.94 -14.53 9.23
CA THR A 90 19.67 -13.72 10.20
C THR A 90 21.16 -14.05 10.17
N VAL A 91 21.99 -13.04 10.45
CA VAL A 91 23.45 -13.21 10.59
C VAL A 91 23.87 -12.72 11.97
N ARG A 92 24.60 -13.58 12.69
CA ARG A 92 25.08 -13.32 14.05
C ARG A 92 26.56 -13.59 14.17
N ASP A 93 27.20 -13.01 15.17
CA ASP A 93 28.56 -13.37 15.54
C ASP A 93 28.59 -14.68 16.35
N ALA A 94 29.79 -15.14 16.71
CA ALA A 94 29.98 -16.36 17.49
C ALA A 94 29.39 -16.29 18.92
N ALA A 95 29.07 -15.10 19.42
CA ALA A 95 28.40 -14.88 20.69
C ALA A 95 26.87 -14.78 20.54
N GLY A 96 26.33 -14.98 19.34
CA GLY A 96 24.90 -14.90 19.07
C GLY A 96 24.36 -13.48 18.93
N ARG A 97 25.20 -12.44 18.90
CA ARG A 97 24.79 -11.05 18.75
C ARG A 97 24.52 -10.71 17.30
N PRO A 98 23.51 -9.87 16.99
CA PRO A 98 23.27 -9.40 15.64
C PRO A 98 24.51 -8.78 15.02
N LEU A 99 24.82 -9.13 13.78
CA LEU A 99 25.98 -8.65 13.07
C LEU A 99 25.60 -7.66 11.99
N ARG A 100 26.25 -6.49 12.00
CA ARG A 100 26.14 -5.52 10.92
C ARG A 100 26.86 -6.06 9.68
N LEU A 101 26.10 -6.12 8.57
CA LEU A 101 26.64 -6.46 7.26
C LEU A 101 26.83 -5.18 6.43
N GLU A 102 27.83 -5.24 5.54
CA GLU A 102 28.11 -4.21 4.56
C GLU A 102 27.91 -4.76 3.15
N TRP A 103 27.59 -3.89 2.20
CA TRP A 103 27.51 -4.29 0.80
C TRP A 103 28.89 -4.59 0.26
N GLY A 104 29.06 -5.78 -0.28
CA GLY A 104 30.31 -6.24 -0.90
C GLY A 104 30.43 -5.86 -2.38
N SER A 105 29.33 -5.40 -2.99
CA SER A 105 29.28 -4.94 -4.37
C SER A 105 28.37 -3.71 -4.48
N THR A 106 28.61 -2.84 -5.47
CA THR A 106 27.73 -1.71 -5.78
C THR A 106 26.42 -2.17 -6.39
N GLY A 107 26.45 -3.16 -7.28
CA GLY A 107 25.34 -3.74 -7.99
C GLY A 107 25.08 -5.20 -7.65
N ALA A 108 24.15 -5.78 -8.36
CA ALA A 108 23.79 -7.19 -8.32
C ALA A 108 23.82 -7.80 -9.72
N THR A 109 24.05 -9.11 -9.81
CA THR A 109 23.94 -9.85 -11.07
C THR A 109 22.53 -10.44 -11.16
N VAL A 110 21.79 -10.09 -12.22
CA VAL A 110 20.50 -10.71 -12.53
C VAL A 110 20.65 -11.67 -13.68
N SER A 111 19.94 -12.79 -13.64
CA SER A 111 19.94 -13.77 -14.72
C SER A 111 18.54 -14.35 -14.96
N ASP A 112 18.32 -14.78 -16.22
CA ASP A 112 17.09 -15.40 -16.70
C ASP A 112 17.45 -16.65 -17.50
N SER A 113 16.91 -17.78 -17.11
CA SER A 113 17.01 -19.05 -17.86
C SER A 113 15.67 -19.41 -18.52
N GLY A 114 14.76 -18.46 -18.69
CA GLY A 114 13.42 -18.65 -19.23
C GLY A 114 12.40 -19.15 -18.20
N ALA A 115 12.71 -20.19 -17.48
CA ALA A 115 11.89 -20.73 -16.40
C ALA A 115 12.22 -20.12 -15.03
N ARG A 116 13.48 -19.74 -14.79
CA ARG A 116 13.96 -19.25 -13.50
C ARG A 116 14.64 -17.90 -13.63
N ARG A 117 14.33 -17.01 -12.69
CA ARG A 117 14.99 -15.71 -12.52
C ARG A 117 15.77 -15.70 -11.24
N SER A 118 16.97 -15.13 -11.27
CA SER A 118 17.79 -15.01 -10.06
C SER A 118 18.39 -13.61 -9.93
N ILE A 119 18.67 -13.25 -8.66
CA ILE A 119 19.52 -12.13 -8.30
C ILE A 119 20.66 -12.63 -7.41
N GLU A 120 21.87 -12.14 -7.67
CA GLU A 120 23.05 -12.46 -6.88
C GLU A 120 23.79 -11.18 -6.49
N TYR A 121 24.20 -11.09 -5.23
CA TYR A 121 24.94 -9.97 -4.68
C TYR A 121 25.90 -10.42 -3.59
N GLN A 122 26.78 -9.53 -3.16
CA GLN A 122 27.76 -9.81 -2.13
C GLN A 122 27.54 -8.97 -0.88
N LEU A 123 27.74 -9.60 0.28
CA LEU A 123 27.80 -8.97 1.58
C LEU A 123 29.16 -9.19 2.22
N ILE A 124 29.58 -8.29 3.10
CA ILE A 124 30.82 -8.38 3.88
C ILE A 124 30.42 -8.41 5.35
N ALA A 125 30.98 -9.39 6.06
CA ALA A 125 30.87 -9.55 7.49
C ALA A 125 32.24 -9.35 8.14
N ASN A 126 32.39 -8.31 8.95
CA ASN A 126 33.62 -8.01 9.66
C ASN A 126 33.72 -8.83 10.96
N ALA A 127 33.73 -10.16 10.83
CA ALA A 127 33.83 -11.11 11.93
C ALA A 127 34.60 -12.36 11.48
N PRO A 128 35.40 -13.02 12.35
CA PRO A 128 36.13 -14.24 12.01
C PRO A 128 35.21 -15.47 11.89
N ARG A 129 33.98 -15.39 12.44
CA ARG A 129 32.95 -16.41 12.36
C ARG A 129 31.59 -15.76 12.36
N ILE A 130 30.70 -16.24 11.51
CA ILE A 130 29.29 -15.86 11.47
C ILE A 130 28.42 -17.10 11.58
N GLU A 131 27.26 -16.93 12.19
CA GLU A 131 26.20 -17.92 12.26
C GLU A 131 25.01 -17.42 11.43
N ILE A 132 24.56 -18.23 10.49
CA ILE A 132 23.33 -18.00 9.75
C ILE A 132 22.22 -18.66 10.57
N GLY A 133 21.34 -17.84 11.11
CA GLY A 133 20.14 -18.33 11.81
C GLY A 133 18.93 -18.21 10.91
N TRP A 134 17.98 -19.04 11.13
CA TRP A 134 16.61 -19.06 10.57
C TRP A 134 16.49 -18.56 9.12
N ILE A 135 16.28 -19.49 8.22
CA ILE A 135 15.96 -19.24 6.82
C ILE A 135 14.44 -19.40 6.68
N LEU A 136 13.77 -18.30 6.32
CA LEU A 136 12.34 -18.30 6.00
C LEU A 136 12.17 -18.09 4.51
N LEU A 137 11.50 -19.02 3.84
CA LEU A 137 11.17 -18.96 2.42
C LEU A 137 9.68 -18.72 2.22
N GLY A 138 9.32 -17.86 1.26
CA GLY A 138 7.97 -17.77 0.74
C GLY A 138 6.96 -16.91 1.51
N SER A 139 7.39 -16.06 2.48
CA SER A 139 6.42 -15.29 3.28
C SER A 139 6.81 -13.82 3.47
N MET A 140 6.31 -12.95 2.60
CA MET A 140 6.48 -11.50 2.75
C MET A 140 5.79 -10.95 4.02
N ARG A 141 4.60 -11.45 4.38
CA ARG A 141 3.82 -10.95 5.51
C ARG A 141 4.55 -11.14 6.84
N VAL A 142 5.23 -12.26 7.03
CA VAL A 142 6.03 -12.51 8.22
C VAL A 142 7.17 -11.50 8.32
N GLU A 143 7.82 -11.19 7.22
CA GLU A 143 8.88 -10.19 7.18
C GLU A 143 8.35 -8.80 7.53
N ARG A 144 7.19 -8.43 7.03
CA ARG A 144 6.51 -7.17 7.37
C ARG A 144 6.18 -7.11 8.86
N ASP A 145 5.54 -8.11 9.40
CA ASP A 145 5.10 -8.15 10.80
C ASP A 145 6.31 -8.09 11.74
N LEU A 146 7.43 -8.70 11.34
CA LEU A 146 8.69 -8.62 12.07
C LEU A 146 9.35 -7.24 11.96
N GLN A 147 9.14 -6.50 10.88
CA GLN A 147 9.71 -5.18 10.70
C GLN A 147 9.05 -4.14 11.60
N TYR A 148 7.76 -4.22 11.89
CA TYR A 148 6.99 -3.18 12.57
C TYR A 148 6.67 -3.44 14.03
N SER A 149 6.79 -4.66 14.52
CA SER A 149 6.50 -4.93 15.92
C SER A 149 7.69 -4.59 16.84
N ASP A 150 7.44 -4.22 18.08
CA ASP A 150 8.49 -4.08 19.10
C ASP A 150 9.30 -5.38 19.32
N ARG A 151 8.80 -6.49 18.82
CA ARG A 151 9.50 -7.77 18.73
C ARG A 151 10.77 -7.70 17.88
N HIS A 152 10.95 -6.67 17.04
CA HIS A 152 12.20 -6.40 16.32
C HIS A 152 13.41 -6.21 17.20
N ARG A 153 13.21 -5.78 18.44
CA ARG A 153 14.29 -5.58 19.38
C ARG A 153 14.80 -6.88 19.98
N GLN A 154 14.04 -7.97 19.79
CA GLN A 154 14.46 -9.29 20.23
C GLN A 154 15.04 -10.09 19.08
N PRO A 155 16.07 -10.93 19.34
CA PRO A 155 16.57 -11.85 18.33
C PRO A 155 15.42 -12.72 17.81
N PHE A 156 15.38 -12.97 16.49
CA PHE A 156 14.43 -13.92 15.93
C PHE A 156 14.59 -15.27 16.62
N GLY A 157 13.54 -15.71 17.29
CA GLY A 157 13.45 -17.08 17.78
C GLY A 157 12.97 -18.01 16.68
N GLU A 158 13.22 -19.29 16.87
CA GLU A 158 12.77 -20.38 15.99
C GLU A 158 11.27 -20.29 15.69
N GLU A 159 10.46 -19.97 16.73
CA GLU A 159 9.02 -19.87 16.62
C GLU A 159 8.53 -18.78 15.68
N THR A 160 9.32 -17.69 15.50
CA THR A 160 8.95 -16.57 14.63
C THR A 160 8.98 -16.96 13.15
N PHE A 161 9.84 -17.91 12.78
CA PHE A 161 9.95 -18.42 11.43
C PHE A 161 9.17 -19.73 11.22
N ARG A 162 8.69 -20.35 12.28
CA ARG A 162 7.72 -21.44 12.15
C ARG A 162 6.42 -20.82 11.69
N GLN A 163 5.94 -21.24 10.55
CA GLN A 163 4.63 -20.89 10.05
C GLN A 163 3.62 -21.60 10.94
N ARG A 164 3.30 -20.97 12.08
CA ARG A 164 2.47 -21.56 13.14
C ARG A 164 1.15 -22.09 12.59
N GLU A 165 0.51 -21.33 11.70
CA GLU A 165 -0.76 -21.66 11.08
C GLU A 165 -0.69 -22.97 10.29
N LEU A 166 0.45 -23.26 9.65
CA LEU A 166 0.69 -24.49 8.89
C LEU A 166 0.97 -25.68 9.82
N ALA A 167 1.69 -25.47 10.91
CA ALA A 167 1.87 -26.50 11.94
C ALA A 167 0.55 -26.88 12.60
N GLU A 168 -0.29 -25.89 12.92
CA GLU A 168 -1.65 -26.08 13.44
C GLU A 168 -2.55 -26.77 12.41
N MET A 169 -2.38 -26.51 11.10
CA MET A 169 -3.12 -27.18 10.02
C MET A 169 -2.82 -28.69 10.00
N ILE A 170 -1.55 -29.05 10.14
CA ILE A 170 -1.15 -30.45 10.23
C ILE A 170 -1.79 -31.10 11.46
N ALA A 171 -1.75 -30.46 12.62
CA ALA A 171 -2.39 -30.96 13.83
C ALA A 171 -3.92 -31.04 13.70
N SER A 172 -4.55 -30.12 12.95
CA SER A 172 -5.97 -30.15 12.64
C SER A 172 -6.34 -31.36 11.76
N LEU A 173 -5.50 -31.65 10.74
CA LEU A 173 -5.65 -32.84 9.89
C LEU A 173 -5.57 -34.15 10.72
N GLU A 174 -4.62 -34.23 11.66
CA GLU A 174 -4.43 -35.40 12.52
C GLU A 174 -5.63 -35.69 13.44
N ARG A 175 -6.45 -34.70 13.75
CA ARG A 175 -7.63 -34.79 14.61
C ARG A 175 -8.89 -35.25 13.88
N LEU A 176 -8.89 -35.27 12.55
CA LEU A 176 -10.03 -35.70 11.77
C LEU A 176 -10.18 -37.24 11.77
N GLU A 177 -11.42 -37.69 11.64
CA GLU A 177 -11.72 -39.13 11.40
C GLU A 177 -11.02 -39.62 10.13
N PRO A 178 -10.55 -40.88 10.08
CA PRO A 178 -9.72 -41.37 8.97
C PRO A 178 -10.29 -41.12 7.57
N ALA A 179 -11.59 -41.33 7.38
CA ALA A 179 -12.23 -41.09 6.09
C ALA A 179 -12.31 -39.63 5.69
N GLU A 180 -12.39 -38.69 6.64
CA GLU A 180 -12.38 -37.25 6.38
C GLU A 180 -10.94 -36.75 6.19
N GLN A 181 -10.00 -37.30 6.96
CA GLN A 181 -8.57 -37.01 6.80
C GLN A 181 -8.09 -37.38 5.38
N GLU A 182 -8.49 -38.57 4.88
CA GLU A 182 -8.15 -39.00 3.51
C GLU A 182 -8.68 -38.01 2.45
N ARG A 183 -9.95 -37.57 2.58
CA ARG A 183 -10.52 -36.56 1.67
C ARG A 183 -9.72 -35.26 1.67
N HIS A 184 -9.29 -34.80 2.84
CA HIS A 184 -8.51 -33.60 2.99
C HIS A 184 -7.10 -33.75 2.40
N LEU A 185 -6.44 -34.89 2.58
CA LEU A 185 -5.14 -35.19 1.96
C LEU A 185 -5.24 -35.21 0.44
N GLN A 186 -6.31 -35.78 -0.14
CA GLN A 186 -6.57 -35.76 -1.58
C GLN A 186 -6.66 -34.32 -2.13
N LEU A 187 -7.28 -33.37 -1.41
CA LEU A 187 -7.33 -31.96 -1.80
C LEU A 187 -5.95 -31.31 -1.80
N LEU A 188 -5.04 -31.80 -0.97
CA LEU A 188 -3.65 -31.35 -0.92
C LEU A 188 -2.72 -32.11 -1.88
N ASN A 189 -3.24 -33.02 -2.72
CA ASN A 189 -2.46 -33.93 -3.56
C ASN A 189 -1.38 -34.68 -2.75
N ALA A 190 -1.75 -35.18 -1.58
CA ALA A 190 -0.88 -35.91 -0.67
C ALA A 190 -1.52 -37.26 -0.29
N SER A 191 -0.67 -38.28 -0.14
CA SER A 191 -1.14 -39.59 0.34
C SER A 191 -1.08 -39.71 1.86
N TYR A 192 -0.12 -39.00 2.46
CA TYR A 192 0.15 -39.02 3.90
C TYR A 192 0.37 -37.63 4.46
N ILE A 193 0.12 -37.43 5.75
CA ILE A 193 0.42 -36.22 6.48
C ILE A 193 1.93 -35.87 6.41
N SER A 194 2.79 -36.88 6.37
CA SER A 194 4.24 -36.70 6.19
C SER A 194 4.58 -35.97 4.90
N ASP A 195 3.84 -36.22 3.81
CA ASP A 195 4.06 -35.57 2.52
C ASP A 195 3.74 -34.08 2.61
N VAL A 196 2.65 -33.72 3.28
CA VAL A 196 2.28 -32.32 3.54
C VAL A 196 3.34 -31.64 4.38
N ARG A 197 3.79 -32.32 5.46
CA ARG A 197 4.84 -31.80 6.35
C ARG A 197 6.15 -31.56 5.61
N ALA A 198 6.56 -32.48 4.75
CA ALA A 198 7.78 -32.36 3.95
C ALA A 198 7.72 -31.17 2.97
N ARG A 199 6.57 -30.95 2.32
CA ARG A 199 6.39 -29.83 1.38
C ARG A 199 6.39 -28.45 2.05
N LEU A 200 5.99 -28.37 3.31
CA LEU A 200 5.96 -27.13 4.08
C LEU A 200 7.30 -26.80 4.74
N SER A 201 8.24 -27.74 4.76
CA SER A 201 9.57 -27.55 5.34
C SER A 201 10.57 -27.11 4.28
N PRO A 202 11.44 -26.14 4.55
CA PRO A 202 12.54 -25.81 3.66
C PRO A 202 13.54 -26.97 3.61
N ASP A 203 13.99 -27.32 2.41
CA ASP A 203 15.07 -28.30 2.20
C ASP A 203 16.42 -27.59 2.18
N VAL A 204 17.32 -27.99 3.04
CA VAL A 204 18.67 -27.41 3.15
C VAL A 204 19.73 -28.39 2.74
N VAL A 205 20.43 -28.07 1.69
CA VAL A 205 21.47 -28.90 1.11
C VAL A 205 22.82 -28.14 1.04
N THR A 206 23.90 -28.79 1.37
CA THR A 206 25.25 -28.24 1.18
C THR A 206 25.84 -28.74 -0.15
N ARG A 207 26.11 -27.81 -1.06
CA ARG A 207 26.79 -28.13 -2.33
C ARG A 207 28.25 -27.77 -2.24
N LEU A 208 29.09 -28.69 -2.75
CA LEU A 208 30.45 -28.41 -3.08
C LEU A 208 30.51 -27.96 -4.54
N GLY A 209 30.88 -26.72 -4.79
CA GLY A 209 31.05 -26.21 -6.15
C GLY A 209 32.18 -26.92 -6.83
N GLY A 210 31.87 -27.70 -7.87
CA GLY A 210 32.85 -28.37 -8.72
C GLY A 210 33.47 -27.41 -9.72
N GLY A 211 34.58 -26.82 -9.40
CA GLY A 211 35.47 -26.13 -10.32
C GLY A 211 36.90 -26.43 -10.00
N ILE A 212 37.78 -26.45 -10.98
CA ILE A 212 39.20 -26.82 -10.90
C ILE A 212 40.04 -25.99 -9.91
N MET A 213 39.41 -24.96 -9.29
CA MET A 213 40.05 -24.07 -8.31
C MET A 213 39.19 -23.88 -7.06
N GLY A 214 39.18 -24.87 -6.19
CA GLY A 214 38.71 -24.80 -4.81
C GLY A 214 37.23 -25.14 -4.62
N PRO A 215 36.91 -25.87 -3.55
CA PRO A 215 35.53 -26.21 -3.24
C PRO A 215 34.82 -24.99 -2.64
N ASN A 216 34.12 -24.24 -3.45
CA ASN A 216 33.15 -23.25 -2.95
C ASN A 216 31.98 -24.04 -2.35
N ARG A 217 31.94 -24.15 -1.03
CA ARG A 217 30.80 -24.69 -0.32
C ARG A 217 29.67 -23.65 -0.35
N THR A 218 28.56 -24.04 -0.92
CA THR A 218 27.35 -23.24 -0.97
C THR A 218 26.27 -23.96 -0.19
N VAL A 219 25.65 -23.29 0.75
CA VAL A 219 24.40 -23.72 1.40
C VAL A 219 23.25 -23.40 0.48
N VAL A 220 22.41 -24.39 0.21
CA VAL A 220 21.20 -24.22 -0.61
C VAL A 220 20.00 -24.52 0.26
N ALA A 221 19.07 -23.57 0.32
CA ALA A 221 17.75 -23.77 0.90
C ALA A 221 16.70 -23.65 -0.21
N THR A 222 15.82 -24.64 -0.30
CA THR A 222 14.75 -24.68 -1.30
C THR A 222 13.42 -24.89 -0.62
N GLN A 223 12.37 -24.29 -1.18
CA GLN A 223 11.00 -24.59 -0.83
C GLN A 223 10.18 -24.71 -2.10
N ALA A 224 9.59 -25.87 -2.32
CA ALA A 224 8.59 -26.05 -3.35
C ALA A 224 7.23 -25.53 -2.85
N ALA A 225 6.46 -24.93 -3.74
CA ALA A 225 5.06 -24.65 -3.45
C ALA A 225 4.27 -25.96 -3.30
N LEU A 226 3.12 -25.89 -2.64
CA LEU A 226 2.26 -27.08 -2.43
C LEU A 226 1.76 -27.69 -3.74
N ASP A 227 1.67 -26.91 -4.82
CA ASP A 227 1.35 -27.38 -6.16
C ASP A 227 2.48 -28.20 -6.81
N GLY A 228 3.67 -28.21 -6.22
CA GLY A 228 4.86 -28.88 -6.71
C GLY A 228 5.45 -28.29 -8.00
N LYS A 229 4.95 -27.14 -8.46
CA LYS A 229 5.36 -26.52 -9.75
C LYS A 229 6.30 -25.35 -9.59
N THR A 230 6.08 -24.51 -8.57
CA THR A 230 6.91 -23.33 -8.31
C THR A 230 7.88 -23.56 -7.17
N SER A 231 9.01 -22.90 -7.20
CA SER A 231 10.03 -23.01 -6.17
C SER A 231 10.73 -21.68 -5.90
N LEU A 232 11.10 -21.50 -4.64
CA LEU A 232 12.00 -20.44 -4.19
C LEU A 232 13.27 -21.06 -3.64
N GLN A 233 14.42 -20.55 -4.07
CA GLN A 233 15.74 -21.10 -3.68
C GLN A 233 16.63 -19.96 -3.20
N LEU A 234 17.31 -20.21 -2.07
CA LEU A 234 18.38 -19.37 -1.54
C LEU A 234 19.70 -20.14 -1.60
N ASP A 235 20.69 -19.55 -2.25
CA ASP A 235 22.07 -20.05 -2.25
C ASP A 235 22.94 -19.09 -1.44
N LEU A 236 23.60 -19.59 -0.39
CA LEU A 236 24.56 -18.87 0.43
C LEU A 236 25.97 -19.44 0.20
N GLY A 237 26.81 -18.69 -0.47
CA GLY A 237 28.21 -19.07 -0.76
C GLY A 237 29.18 -18.20 0.04
N ALA A 238 30.27 -18.81 0.47
CA ALA A 238 31.38 -18.06 1.06
C ALA A 238 32.54 -17.97 0.05
N ALA A 239 33.29 -16.87 0.08
CA ALA A 239 34.51 -16.73 -0.69
C ALA A 239 35.57 -17.75 -0.23
N THR A 240 36.60 -17.94 -1.04
CA THR A 240 37.70 -18.93 -0.82
C THR A 240 38.43 -18.79 0.51
N ASN A 241 38.36 -17.61 1.13
CA ASN A 241 38.94 -17.35 2.45
C ASN A 241 38.07 -17.80 3.63
N ALA A 242 36.96 -18.48 3.39
CA ALA A 242 36.06 -18.96 4.43
C ALA A 242 35.63 -20.41 4.22
N ALA A 243 35.24 -21.06 5.30
CA ALA A 243 34.71 -22.42 5.29
C ALA A 243 33.25 -22.40 5.80
N VAL A 244 32.36 -23.05 5.07
CA VAL A 244 30.97 -23.26 5.45
C VAL A 244 30.82 -24.61 6.15
N VAL A 245 30.19 -24.61 7.32
CA VAL A 245 29.83 -25.80 8.09
C VAL A 245 28.34 -25.79 8.33
N VAL A 246 27.65 -26.84 7.92
CA VAL A 246 26.20 -27.02 8.12
C VAL A 246 25.98 -28.12 9.14
N THR A 247 25.32 -27.75 10.21
CA THR A 247 24.80 -28.67 11.22
C THR A 247 23.36 -28.20 11.49
N TRP A 248 22.41 -28.72 10.70
CA TRP A 248 21.05 -28.25 10.73
C TRP A 248 20.44 -28.27 12.15
N PRO A 249 19.75 -27.18 12.59
CA PRO A 249 19.38 -26.00 11.80
C PRO A 249 20.43 -24.87 11.74
N ALA A 250 21.65 -25.10 12.20
CA ALA A 250 22.71 -24.11 12.25
C ALA A 250 23.63 -24.16 11.01
N VAL A 251 23.90 -23.01 10.44
CA VAL A 251 24.92 -22.83 9.39
C VAL A 251 25.96 -21.85 9.91
N SER A 252 27.23 -22.30 10.01
CA SER A 252 28.31 -21.39 10.40
C SER A 252 29.28 -21.19 9.26
N ILE A 253 29.84 -19.99 9.14
CA ILE A 253 30.86 -19.62 8.18
C ILE A 253 32.05 -19.07 8.98
N ARG A 254 33.22 -19.70 8.79
CA ARG A 254 34.44 -19.33 9.53
C ARG A 254 35.51 -18.86 8.55
N ALA A 255 36.10 -17.69 8.82
CA ALA A 255 37.24 -17.20 8.06
C ALA A 255 38.44 -18.13 8.26
N ARG A 256 39.23 -18.32 7.20
CA ARG A 256 40.50 -19.07 7.20
C ARG A 256 41.72 -18.17 7.43
N ASP A 257 41.52 -16.88 7.33
CA ASP A 257 42.52 -15.84 7.51
C ASP A 257 41.94 -14.62 8.20
N ALA A 258 42.70 -13.56 8.37
CA ALA A 258 42.26 -12.32 9.06
C ALA A 258 41.36 -11.41 8.20
N ARG A 259 41.06 -11.78 6.94
CA ARG A 259 40.21 -10.96 6.06
C ARG A 259 38.72 -11.13 6.43
N PRO A 260 37.90 -10.10 6.20
CA PRO A 260 36.45 -10.20 6.39
C PRO A 260 35.84 -11.34 5.55
N ILE A 261 34.80 -11.94 6.08
CA ILE A 261 34.02 -12.96 5.35
C ILE A 261 33.23 -12.27 4.25
N ARG A 262 33.45 -12.69 3.01
CA ARG A 262 32.61 -12.33 1.86
C ARG A 262 31.54 -13.40 1.66
N LEU A 263 30.30 -12.99 1.76
CA LEU A 263 29.11 -13.84 1.58
C LEU A 263 28.48 -13.53 0.23
N THR A 264 28.36 -14.51 -0.64
CA THR A 264 27.56 -14.42 -1.87
C THR A 264 26.16 -14.93 -1.58
N VAL A 265 25.18 -14.11 -1.88
CA VAL A 265 23.76 -14.42 -1.73
C VAL A 265 23.14 -14.46 -3.11
N ARG A 266 22.54 -15.60 -3.47
CA ARG A 266 21.75 -15.75 -4.70
C ARG A 266 20.35 -16.19 -4.31
N VAL A 267 19.35 -15.50 -4.85
CA VAL A 267 17.94 -15.90 -4.69
C VAL A 267 17.37 -16.18 -6.08
N THR A 268 16.69 -17.31 -6.21
CA THR A 268 16.14 -17.79 -7.48
C THR A 268 14.67 -18.13 -7.31
N THR A 269 13.83 -17.67 -8.24
CA THR A 269 12.39 -17.98 -8.30
C THR A 269 11.98 -18.39 -9.72
N ASP A 270 10.99 -19.25 -9.82
CA ASP A 270 10.26 -19.59 -11.05
C ASP A 270 8.80 -19.11 -11.04
N ALA A 271 8.42 -18.28 -10.04
CA ALA A 271 7.08 -17.71 -9.94
C ALA A 271 6.75 -16.81 -11.15
N PRO A 272 5.47 -16.72 -11.55
CA PRO A 272 5.04 -15.87 -12.66
C PRO A 272 5.44 -14.40 -12.44
N ALA A 273 5.88 -13.74 -13.52
CA ALA A 273 6.23 -12.34 -13.51
C ALA A 273 4.98 -11.47 -13.68
N LEU A 274 5.00 -10.24 -13.13
CA LEU A 274 4.11 -9.16 -13.50
C LEU A 274 4.59 -8.49 -14.80
N THR A 275 3.76 -7.62 -15.37
CA THR A 275 4.07 -6.81 -16.56
C THR A 275 4.35 -5.37 -16.15
N PRO A 276 5.62 -4.99 -15.87
CA PRO A 276 5.95 -3.63 -15.46
C PRO A 276 5.59 -2.59 -16.51
N LEU A 277 5.17 -1.41 -16.05
CA LEU A 277 4.89 -0.26 -16.90
C LEU A 277 6.15 0.59 -17.11
N SER A 278 6.32 1.09 -18.34
CA SER A 278 7.37 2.06 -18.63
C SER A 278 6.98 3.47 -18.15
N ARG A 279 7.95 4.37 -18.08
CA ARG A 279 7.75 5.78 -17.71
C ARG A 279 6.70 6.45 -18.59
N GLU A 280 6.74 6.20 -19.90
CA GLU A 280 5.83 6.77 -20.90
C GLU A 280 4.42 6.15 -20.82
N GLN A 281 4.30 4.95 -20.26
CA GLN A 281 3.00 4.34 -19.97
C GLN A 281 2.38 4.88 -18.69
N ILE A 282 3.20 5.30 -17.73
CA ILE A 282 2.75 5.86 -16.44
C ILE A 282 2.41 7.33 -16.58
N PHE A 283 3.29 8.14 -17.21
CA PHE A 283 3.18 9.58 -17.21
C PHE A 283 2.68 10.15 -18.53
N ASN A 284 1.95 11.26 -18.48
CA ASN A 284 1.51 12.00 -19.65
C ASN A 284 2.65 12.88 -20.22
N ALA A 285 2.49 13.32 -21.47
CA ALA A 285 3.50 14.09 -22.17
C ALA A 285 3.85 15.43 -21.50
N ASP A 286 2.90 16.05 -20.84
CA ASP A 286 3.11 17.34 -20.16
C ASP A 286 4.05 17.19 -18.97
N PHE A 287 3.84 16.12 -18.18
CA PHE A 287 4.71 15.82 -17.06
C PHE A 287 6.10 15.38 -17.53
N ILE A 288 6.21 14.63 -18.62
CA ILE A 288 7.52 14.26 -19.19
C ILE A 288 8.31 15.51 -19.61
N ARG A 289 7.64 16.51 -20.20
CA ARG A 289 8.28 17.81 -20.54
C ARG A 289 8.73 18.53 -19.27
N PHE A 290 7.86 18.65 -18.26
CA PHE A 290 8.19 19.25 -16.97
C PHE A 290 9.44 18.61 -16.35
N LEU A 291 9.53 17.29 -16.39
CA LEU A 291 10.67 16.54 -15.88
C LEU A 291 11.95 16.86 -16.64
N ALA A 292 11.90 16.94 -17.97
CA ALA A 292 13.03 17.30 -18.81
C ALA A 292 13.56 18.72 -18.49
N ASP A 293 12.66 19.66 -18.24
CA ASP A 293 13.01 21.03 -17.85
C ASP A 293 13.71 21.05 -16.47
N ARG A 294 13.20 20.30 -15.48
CA ARG A 294 13.80 20.19 -14.14
C ARG A 294 15.17 19.53 -14.19
N ARG A 295 15.33 18.50 -15.01
CA ARG A 295 16.61 17.84 -15.27
C ARG A 295 17.62 18.82 -15.86
N THR A 296 17.22 19.53 -16.91
CA THR A 296 18.08 20.52 -17.58
C THR A 296 18.54 21.61 -16.60
N ALA A 297 17.66 22.09 -15.73
CA ALA A 297 18.00 23.06 -14.71
C ALA A 297 19.03 22.50 -13.70
N ALA A 298 18.83 21.29 -13.22
CA ALA A 298 19.75 20.62 -12.29
C ALA A 298 21.12 20.33 -12.94
N ASP A 299 21.15 19.87 -14.20
CA ASP A 299 22.36 19.60 -14.96
C ASP A 299 23.18 20.88 -15.22
N ARG A 300 22.51 22.00 -15.50
CA ARG A 300 23.15 23.30 -15.62
C ARG A 300 23.87 23.73 -14.35
N VAL A 301 23.18 23.61 -13.21
CA VAL A 301 23.75 23.91 -11.89
C VAL A 301 24.90 22.94 -11.57
N THR A 302 24.77 21.67 -11.88
CA THR A 302 25.81 20.67 -11.61
C THR A 302 27.07 20.95 -12.43
N ARG A 303 26.95 21.33 -13.70
CA ARG A 303 28.09 21.72 -14.56
C ARG A 303 28.74 23.02 -14.08
N ALA A 304 27.95 24.01 -13.71
CA ALA A 304 28.49 25.25 -13.13
C ALA A 304 29.20 25.01 -11.79
N GLY A 305 28.66 24.14 -10.95
CA GLY A 305 29.25 23.74 -9.65
C GLY A 305 30.54 22.94 -9.74
N ALA A 306 30.88 22.40 -10.93
CA ALA A 306 32.21 21.80 -11.17
C ALA A 306 33.34 22.83 -11.28
N ALA A 307 33.02 24.07 -11.64
CA ALA A 307 33.95 25.16 -11.78
C ALA A 307 34.07 26.09 -10.53
N ARG A 308 33.05 26.09 -9.66
CA ARG A 308 32.97 26.86 -8.42
C ARG A 308 32.10 26.20 -7.39
N ALA A 309 32.19 26.60 -6.12
CA ALA A 309 31.27 26.15 -5.08
C ALA A 309 29.81 26.53 -5.41
N ARG A 310 28.87 25.61 -5.17
CA ARG A 310 27.43 25.86 -5.36
C ARG A 310 26.89 26.80 -4.29
N THR A 311 26.00 27.69 -4.68
CA THR A 311 25.19 28.46 -3.73
C THR A 311 24.14 27.53 -3.05
N ALA A 312 23.56 28.01 -1.94
CA ALA A 312 22.50 27.28 -1.25
C ALA A 312 21.29 27.04 -2.18
N ALA A 313 20.88 28.02 -2.96
CA ALA A 313 19.77 27.90 -3.91
C ALA A 313 20.05 26.89 -5.03
N GLU A 314 21.27 26.84 -5.53
CA GLU A 314 21.71 25.86 -6.52
C GLU A 314 21.70 24.44 -5.94
N SER A 315 22.16 24.27 -4.71
CA SER A 315 22.12 22.97 -4.00
C SER A 315 20.68 22.50 -3.80
N VAL A 316 19.76 23.39 -3.45
CA VAL A 316 18.31 23.10 -3.35
C VAL A 316 17.73 22.65 -4.69
N THR A 317 18.10 23.28 -5.80
CA THR A 317 17.62 22.92 -7.14
C THR A 317 18.01 21.49 -7.50
N VAL A 318 19.26 21.11 -7.26
CA VAL A 318 19.76 19.75 -7.51
C VAL A 318 19.07 18.74 -6.59
N ALA A 319 18.92 19.04 -5.31
CA ALA A 319 18.27 18.16 -4.35
C ALA A 319 16.78 17.94 -4.69
N ARG A 320 16.07 19.00 -5.10
CA ARG A 320 14.66 18.90 -5.54
C ARG A 320 14.52 18.00 -6.77
N TYR A 321 15.39 18.13 -7.77
CA TYR A 321 15.37 17.24 -8.94
C TYR A 321 15.68 15.80 -8.54
N ARG A 322 16.67 15.54 -7.69
CA ARG A 322 17.00 14.19 -7.22
C ARG A 322 15.83 13.53 -6.49
N ARG A 323 15.12 14.30 -5.64
CA ARG A 323 13.91 13.80 -4.97
C ARG A 323 12.80 13.48 -5.97
N LEU A 324 12.54 14.38 -6.92
CA LEU A 324 11.57 14.15 -7.99
C LEU A 324 11.88 12.87 -8.78
N GLU A 325 13.13 12.67 -9.17
CA GLU A 325 13.56 11.46 -9.90
C GLU A 325 13.47 10.21 -9.02
N ARG A 326 13.69 10.32 -7.71
CA ARG A 326 13.52 9.24 -6.74
C ARG A 326 12.05 8.79 -6.68
N ASP A 327 11.12 9.74 -6.57
CA ASP A 327 9.69 9.45 -6.51
C ASP A 327 9.19 8.82 -7.83
N ILE A 328 9.70 9.29 -8.97
CA ILE A 328 9.41 8.69 -10.28
C ILE A 328 9.89 7.24 -10.34
N ARG A 329 11.14 6.97 -9.97
CA ARG A 329 11.70 5.61 -9.93
C ARG A 329 10.93 4.74 -8.93
N GLY A 330 10.48 5.31 -7.81
CA GLY A 330 9.61 4.65 -6.85
C GLY A 330 8.29 4.23 -7.49
N LEU A 331 7.60 5.14 -8.16
CA LEU A 331 6.34 4.83 -8.84
C LEU A 331 6.52 3.81 -9.98
N GLU A 332 7.61 3.90 -10.74
CA GLU A 332 7.95 2.90 -11.76
C GLU A 332 8.15 1.51 -11.16
N LEU A 333 8.76 1.40 -9.98
CA LEU A 333 8.94 0.12 -9.28
C LEU A 333 7.61 -0.47 -8.79
N LEU A 334 6.65 0.38 -8.41
CA LEU A 334 5.33 -0.05 -7.92
C LEU A 334 4.36 -0.41 -9.05
N SER A 335 4.63 -0.03 -10.31
CA SER A 335 3.64 -0.03 -11.37
C SER A 335 3.75 -1.24 -12.30
N SER A 336 2.67 -2.02 -12.41
CA SER A 336 2.46 -3.05 -13.42
C SER A 336 1.04 -2.97 -13.99
N ARG A 337 0.78 -3.70 -15.09
CA ARG A 337 -0.57 -3.78 -15.69
C ARG A 337 -1.57 -4.44 -14.76
N GLU A 338 -1.11 -5.39 -13.98
CA GLU A 338 -1.96 -6.19 -13.09
C GLU A 338 -2.34 -5.42 -11.82
N LYS A 339 -1.46 -4.56 -11.34
CA LYS A 339 -1.68 -3.75 -10.12
C LYS A 339 -0.65 -2.62 -9.99
N LEU A 340 -1.00 -1.60 -9.21
CA LEU A 340 -0.03 -0.75 -8.55
C LEU A 340 0.16 -1.29 -7.13
N MET A 341 1.41 -1.60 -6.75
CA MET A 341 1.68 -2.04 -5.38
C MET A 341 1.55 -0.86 -4.42
N ALA A 342 0.97 -1.09 -3.24
CA ALA A 342 0.74 -0.01 -2.28
C ALA A 342 2.04 0.54 -1.69
N GLY A 343 3.07 -0.29 -1.51
CA GLY A 343 4.36 0.20 -1.02
C GLY A 343 5.42 -0.87 -0.81
N LEU A 344 6.67 -0.44 -0.78
CA LEU A 344 7.83 -1.29 -0.55
C LEU A 344 8.58 -0.82 0.71
N PRO A 345 8.96 -1.71 1.60
CA PRO A 345 9.02 -3.18 1.50
C PRO A 345 7.72 -3.93 1.83
N ASN A 346 6.75 -3.31 2.47
CA ASN A 346 5.79 -4.05 3.29
C ASN A 346 4.48 -4.35 2.59
N TYR A 347 4.18 -3.61 1.53
CA TYR A 347 2.88 -3.62 0.86
C TYR A 347 3.06 -3.84 -0.65
N ALA A 348 3.95 -4.80 -1.03
CA ALA A 348 4.19 -5.15 -2.44
C ALA A 348 3.00 -5.93 -3.05
N THR A 349 1.78 -5.62 -2.62
CA THR A 349 0.52 -6.25 -3.02
C THR A 349 -0.45 -5.23 -3.60
N TYR A 350 -1.56 -5.72 -4.12
CA TYR A 350 -2.72 -4.91 -4.46
C TYR A 350 -3.37 -4.38 -3.18
N PHE A 351 -3.72 -3.08 -3.21
CA PHE A 351 -4.63 -2.44 -2.28
C PHE A 351 -5.59 -1.57 -3.07
N GLY A 352 -6.90 -1.86 -3.02
CA GLY A 352 -7.93 -1.18 -3.80
C GLY A 352 -7.94 0.31 -3.55
N ARG A 353 -8.02 0.69 -2.27
CA ARG A 353 -7.99 2.09 -1.80
C ARG A 353 -6.76 2.85 -2.30
N ASP A 354 -5.58 2.28 -2.06
CA ASP A 354 -4.31 2.93 -2.38
C ASP A 354 -4.18 3.19 -3.88
N MET A 355 -4.56 2.21 -4.70
CA MET A 355 -4.51 2.35 -6.15
C MET A 355 -5.52 3.39 -6.66
N MET A 356 -6.78 3.33 -6.21
CA MET A 356 -7.83 4.23 -6.70
C MET A 356 -7.58 5.66 -6.26
N MET A 357 -7.24 5.86 -4.99
CA MET A 357 -6.93 7.19 -4.47
C MET A 357 -5.68 7.78 -5.11
N SER A 358 -4.63 6.98 -5.28
CA SER A 358 -3.41 7.44 -5.95
C SER A 358 -3.64 7.75 -7.42
N ALA A 359 -4.45 6.96 -8.13
CA ALA A 359 -4.82 7.26 -9.51
C ALA A 359 -5.59 8.59 -9.63
N LEU A 360 -6.49 8.89 -8.69
CA LEU A 360 -7.19 10.18 -8.61
C LEU A 360 -6.21 11.33 -8.39
N MET A 361 -5.29 11.20 -7.43
CA MET A 361 -4.32 12.25 -7.10
C MET A 361 -3.28 12.45 -8.19
N LEU A 362 -2.88 11.39 -8.89
CA LEU A 362 -1.90 11.43 -9.99
C LEU A 362 -2.52 11.88 -11.32
N GLU A 363 -3.83 12.06 -11.43
CA GLU A 363 -4.52 12.48 -12.66
C GLU A 363 -3.81 13.61 -13.42
N PRO A 364 -3.28 14.68 -12.78
CA PRO A 364 -2.58 15.75 -13.49
C PRO A 364 -1.31 15.32 -14.23
N VAL A 365 -0.68 14.23 -13.79
CA VAL A 365 0.63 13.75 -14.30
C VAL A 365 0.55 12.40 -14.98
N ALA A 366 -0.48 11.60 -14.66
CA ALA A 366 -0.62 10.25 -15.18
C ALA A 366 -1.13 10.21 -16.63
N SER A 367 -0.74 9.15 -17.35
CA SER A 367 -1.38 8.82 -18.62
C SER A 367 -2.76 8.22 -18.39
N PRO A 368 -3.69 8.31 -19.36
CA PRO A 368 -5.00 7.68 -19.24
C PRO A 368 -4.96 6.16 -19.02
N ALA A 369 -3.88 5.49 -19.43
CA ALA A 369 -3.71 4.05 -19.25
C ALA A 369 -3.63 3.65 -17.77
N VAL A 370 -3.12 4.51 -16.90
CA VAL A 370 -3.05 4.23 -15.46
C VAL A 370 -4.45 4.04 -14.86
N ALA A 371 -5.39 4.94 -15.17
CA ALA A 371 -6.77 4.80 -14.72
C ALA A 371 -7.42 3.52 -15.27
N GLU A 372 -7.18 3.18 -16.56
CA GLU A 372 -7.66 1.93 -17.16
C GLU A 372 -7.10 0.69 -16.45
N HIS A 373 -5.80 0.66 -16.15
CA HIS A 373 -5.17 -0.45 -15.41
C HIS A 373 -5.72 -0.59 -14.01
N VAL A 374 -5.89 0.52 -13.29
CA VAL A 374 -6.44 0.51 -11.92
C VAL A 374 -7.90 0.04 -11.93
N ILE A 375 -8.76 0.63 -12.76
CA ILE A 375 -10.17 0.22 -12.87
C ILE A 375 -10.28 -1.26 -13.25
N ALA A 376 -9.53 -1.73 -14.26
CA ALA A 376 -9.54 -3.14 -14.67
C ALA A 376 -9.06 -4.06 -13.55
N SER A 377 -8.02 -3.68 -12.81
CA SER A 377 -7.49 -4.45 -11.70
C SER A 377 -8.54 -4.61 -10.59
N VAL A 378 -9.22 -3.53 -10.22
CA VAL A 378 -10.29 -3.55 -9.22
C VAL A 378 -11.49 -4.39 -9.69
N LEU A 379 -11.98 -4.17 -10.92
CA LEU A 379 -13.13 -4.90 -11.46
C LEU A 379 -12.88 -6.42 -11.55
N ARG A 380 -11.65 -6.84 -11.82
CA ARG A 380 -11.25 -8.27 -11.86
C ARG A 380 -11.39 -8.94 -10.51
N LYS A 381 -11.26 -8.20 -9.43
CA LYS A 381 -11.22 -8.68 -8.03
C LYS A 381 -12.51 -8.44 -7.27
N LEU A 382 -13.60 -8.05 -7.95
CA LEU A 382 -14.89 -7.84 -7.29
C LEU A 382 -15.42 -9.12 -6.69
N GLY A 383 -15.89 -9.01 -5.46
CA GLY A 383 -16.66 -10.05 -4.78
C GLY A 383 -18.00 -10.34 -5.45
N PRO A 384 -18.68 -11.42 -5.06
CA PRO A 384 -19.95 -11.83 -5.68
C PRO A 384 -21.06 -10.79 -5.54
N ALA A 385 -21.10 -10.03 -4.44
CA ALA A 385 -22.09 -8.99 -4.20
C ALA A 385 -21.77 -7.65 -4.86
N GLY A 386 -20.59 -7.54 -5.47
CA GLY A 386 -20.04 -6.32 -6.07
C GLY A 386 -19.02 -5.62 -5.19
N ASP A 387 -18.67 -6.24 -4.07
CA ASP A 387 -17.70 -5.70 -3.11
C ASP A 387 -16.34 -5.51 -3.75
N VAL A 388 -15.67 -4.42 -3.47
CA VAL A 388 -14.30 -4.13 -3.93
C VAL A 388 -13.31 -4.82 -3.00
N SER A 389 -12.33 -5.52 -3.55
CA SER A 389 -11.24 -6.07 -2.76
C SER A 389 -10.37 -4.93 -2.21
N HIS A 390 -10.20 -4.92 -0.90
CA HIS A 390 -9.30 -3.98 -0.25
C HIS A 390 -7.84 -4.37 -0.40
N GLU A 391 -7.52 -5.62 -0.06
CA GLU A 391 -6.15 -6.17 -0.05
C GLU A 391 -6.16 -7.60 -0.60
N GLU A 392 -5.14 -7.95 -1.37
CA GLU A 392 -4.86 -9.34 -1.73
C GLU A 392 -3.79 -9.94 -0.82
N ALA A 393 -3.99 -11.18 -0.41
CA ALA A 393 -2.94 -12.02 0.12
C ALA A 393 -2.44 -12.98 -0.97
N LEU A 394 -1.13 -13.07 -1.15
CA LEU A 394 -0.47 -13.84 -2.19
C LEU A 394 0.50 -14.87 -1.61
N GLY A 395 0.77 -15.93 -2.36
CA GLY A 395 1.81 -16.92 -2.05
C GLY A 395 1.75 -17.43 -0.61
N GLY A 396 2.85 -17.37 0.11
CA GLY A 396 2.94 -17.81 1.49
C GLY A 396 2.01 -17.09 2.47
N GLN A 397 1.64 -15.85 2.21
CA GLN A 397 0.65 -15.13 3.02
C GLN A 397 -0.75 -15.74 2.82
N ALA A 398 -1.18 -15.96 1.59
CA ALA A 398 -2.47 -16.59 1.29
C ALA A 398 -2.56 -17.97 1.93
N ILE A 399 -1.51 -18.77 1.80
CA ILE A 399 -1.43 -20.10 2.42
C ILE A 399 -1.61 -20.02 3.94
N ARG A 400 -0.93 -19.12 4.62
CA ARG A 400 -1.05 -18.94 6.08
C ARG A 400 -2.44 -18.51 6.51
N GLU A 401 -3.03 -17.54 5.82
CA GLU A 401 -4.36 -17.03 6.16
C GLU A 401 -5.44 -18.08 5.89
N ASN A 402 -5.34 -18.82 4.78
CA ASN A 402 -6.22 -19.94 4.49
C ASN A 402 -6.04 -21.08 5.50
N ALA A 403 -4.81 -21.40 5.91
CA ALA A 403 -4.54 -22.38 6.93
C ALA A 403 -5.14 -21.97 8.29
N ALA A 404 -5.06 -20.70 8.66
CA ALA A 404 -5.67 -20.21 9.89
C ALA A 404 -7.21 -20.35 9.88
N GLU A 405 -7.86 -20.01 8.76
CA GLU A 405 -9.31 -20.20 8.58
C GLU A 405 -9.68 -21.69 8.61
N TYR A 406 -8.92 -22.52 7.92
CA TYR A 406 -9.09 -23.97 7.95
C TYR A 406 -9.05 -24.51 9.39
N ASN A 407 -8.05 -24.11 10.16
CA ASN A 407 -7.89 -24.53 11.56
C ASN A 407 -9.10 -24.14 12.42
N ALA A 408 -9.59 -22.92 12.25
CA ALA A 408 -10.79 -22.46 12.96
C ALA A 408 -12.03 -23.28 12.58
N LEU A 409 -12.22 -23.58 11.30
CA LEU A 409 -13.36 -24.37 10.80
C LEU A 409 -13.32 -25.84 11.27
N VAL A 410 -12.13 -26.46 11.30
CA VAL A 410 -11.95 -27.80 11.84
C VAL A 410 -12.24 -27.84 13.35
N ALA A 411 -11.71 -26.85 14.09
CA ALA A 411 -11.99 -26.73 15.51
C ALA A 411 -13.50 -26.52 15.79
N GLU A 412 -14.17 -25.72 14.97
CA GLU A 412 -15.62 -25.52 15.04
C GLU A 412 -16.39 -26.80 14.74
N HIS A 413 -16.02 -27.51 13.67
CA HIS A 413 -16.59 -28.82 13.32
C HIS A 413 -16.53 -29.80 14.49
N LEU A 414 -15.36 -29.96 15.11
CA LEU A 414 -15.18 -30.89 16.23
C LEU A 414 -16.05 -30.50 17.43
N ARG A 415 -16.07 -29.20 17.77
CA ARG A 415 -16.91 -28.68 18.87
C ARG A 415 -18.41 -28.87 18.63
N LEU A 416 -18.88 -28.67 17.39
CA LEU A 416 -20.28 -28.83 17.01
C LEU A 416 -20.69 -30.33 17.05
N ARG A 417 -19.78 -31.22 16.64
CA ARG A 417 -19.98 -32.67 16.79
C ARG A 417 -20.15 -33.10 18.26
N GLU A 418 -19.27 -32.59 19.13
CA GLU A 418 -19.37 -32.87 20.58
C GLU A 418 -20.72 -32.40 21.18
N ARG A 419 -21.27 -31.29 20.65
CA ARG A 419 -22.58 -30.76 21.05
C ARG A 419 -23.77 -31.49 20.40
N GLY A 420 -23.53 -32.39 19.47
CA GLY A 420 -24.58 -33.14 18.75
C GLY A 420 -25.20 -32.38 17.57
N ASP A 421 -24.74 -31.17 17.24
CA ASP A 421 -25.21 -30.38 16.08
C ASP A 421 -24.55 -30.85 14.79
N ARG A 422 -25.13 -31.96 14.25
CA ARG A 422 -24.59 -32.61 13.04
C ARG A 422 -24.71 -31.76 11.79
N ALA A 423 -25.77 -30.94 11.68
CA ALA A 423 -25.99 -30.10 10.48
C ALA A 423 -24.96 -28.94 10.40
N ALA A 424 -24.77 -28.20 11.49
CA ALA A 424 -23.78 -27.16 11.56
C ALA A 424 -22.35 -27.73 11.43
N ALA A 425 -22.05 -28.87 12.04
CA ALA A 425 -20.77 -29.58 11.91
C ALA A 425 -20.48 -30.00 10.46
N ALA A 426 -21.48 -30.45 9.70
CA ALA A 426 -21.34 -30.79 8.28
C ALA A 426 -21.09 -29.56 7.44
N THR A 427 -21.71 -28.43 7.77
CA THR A 427 -21.44 -27.14 7.11
C THR A 427 -20.02 -26.65 7.35
N ALA A 428 -19.54 -26.68 8.59
CA ALA A 428 -18.19 -26.27 8.96
C ALA A 428 -17.12 -27.10 8.24
N ILE A 429 -17.25 -28.44 8.21
CA ILE A 429 -16.25 -29.28 7.55
C ILE A 429 -16.29 -29.15 6.02
N THR A 430 -17.46 -28.83 5.44
CA THR A 430 -17.59 -28.57 4.01
C THR A 430 -16.87 -27.25 3.64
N ARG A 431 -17.03 -26.22 4.45
CA ARG A 431 -16.24 -24.97 4.29
C ARG A 431 -14.75 -25.20 4.47
N ALA A 432 -14.33 -25.99 5.47
CA ALA A 432 -12.93 -26.34 5.66
C ALA A 432 -12.33 -27.01 4.42
N ARG A 433 -13.05 -27.92 3.77
CA ARG A 433 -12.64 -28.54 2.50
C ARG A 433 -12.51 -27.54 1.37
N SER A 434 -13.43 -26.59 1.25
CA SER A 434 -13.35 -25.53 0.25
C SER A 434 -12.11 -24.65 0.45
N VAL A 435 -11.86 -24.22 1.69
CA VAL A 435 -10.65 -23.42 2.04
C VAL A 435 -9.38 -24.21 1.72
N LEU A 436 -9.35 -25.50 2.04
CA LEU A 436 -8.20 -26.36 1.78
C LEU A 436 -7.94 -26.56 0.27
N ALA A 437 -9.00 -26.74 -0.52
CA ALA A 437 -8.90 -26.82 -1.98
C ALA A 437 -8.36 -25.53 -2.61
N ASP A 438 -8.61 -24.40 -1.95
CA ASP A 438 -8.19 -23.06 -2.38
C ASP A 438 -6.94 -22.55 -1.62
N LEU A 439 -6.25 -23.42 -0.88
CA LEU A 439 -5.16 -23.06 0.05
C LEU A 439 -4.09 -22.15 -0.56
N GLN A 440 -3.81 -22.29 -1.85
CA GLN A 440 -2.78 -21.54 -2.56
C GLN A 440 -3.33 -20.41 -3.44
N LYS A 441 -4.66 -20.31 -3.54
CA LYS A 441 -5.27 -19.24 -4.32
C LYS A 441 -5.08 -17.90 -3.63
N VAL A 442 -5.05 -16.87 -4.43
CA VAL A 442 -5.09 -15.48 -3.95
C VAL A 442 -6.31 -15.31 -3.06
N ARG A 443 -6.10 -14.73 -1.89
CA ARG A 443 -7.18 -14.41 -0.95
C ARG A 443 -7.45 -12.93 -1.01
N GLU A 444 -8.70 -12.58 -1.25
CA GLU A 444 -9.17 -11.21 -1.31
C GLU A 444 -9.83 -10.82 0.03
N ASN A 445 -9.65 -9.56 0.41
CA ASN A 445 -10.22 -8.97 1.62
C ASN A 445 -11.25 -7.90 1.25
N TYR A 446 -12.51 -8.06 1.67
CA TYR A 446 -13.64 -7.18 1.38
C TYR A 446 -14.15 -6.42 2.62
N ASN A 447 -13.26 -6.10 3.54
CA ASN A 447 -13.64 -5.59 4.86
C ASN A 447 -13.76 -4.05 4.92
N MET A 448 -13.44 -3.32 3.85
CA MET A 448 -13.44 -1.86 3.83
C MET A 448 -14.62 -1.33 2.99
N LEU A 449 -15.21 -0.23 3.43
CA LEU A 449 -16.37 0.39 2.77
C LEU A 449 -15.98 1.59 1.90
N ASP A 450 -14.87 2.26 2.18
CA ASP A 450 -14.42 3.40 1.37
C ASP A 450 -13.98 2.97 -0.02
N ASP A 451 -13.49 1.77 -0.20
CA ASP A 451 -13.13 1.18 -1.49
C ASP A 451 -14.33 1.18 -2.46
N GLU A 452 -15.52 0.84 -1.96
CA GLU A 452 -16.77 0.80 -2.74
C GLU A 452 -17.08 2.16 -3.36
N PHE A 453 -16.92 3.22 -2.60
CA PHE A 453 -17.28 4.58 -3.04
C PHE A 453 -16.19 5.26 -3.88
N GLN A 454 -14.96 4.77 -3.85
CA GLN A 454 -13.84 5.31 -4.63
C GLN A 454 -13.90 4.89 -6.10
N LEU A 455 -14.31 3.65 -6.40
CA LEU A 455 -14.36 3.13 -7.76
C LEU A 455 -15.31 3.93 -8.68
N PRO A 456 -16.53 4.29 -8.27
CA PRO A 456 -17.39 5.19 -9.05
C PRO A 456 -16.72 6.53 -9.36
N VAL A 457 -16.05 7.14 -8.37
CA VAL A 457 -15.41 8.46 -8.54
C VAL A 457 -14.29 8.39 -9.58
N LEU A 458 -13.42 7.39 -9.48
CA LEU A 458 -12.34 7.19 -10.45
C LEU A 458 -12.89 6.89 -11.85
N THR A 459 -13.91 6.05 -11.94
CA THR A 459 -14.53 5.66 -13.22
C THR A 459 -15.25 6.83 -13.88
N ALA A 460 -15.96 7.66 -13.11
CA ALA A 460 -16.61 8.86 -13.62
C ALA A 460 -15.58 9.83 -14.22
N ARG A 461 -14.46 10.08 -13.54
CA ARG A 461 -13.39 10.94 -14.06
C ARG A 461 -12.76 10.38 -15.33
N TYR A 462 -12.49 9.07 -15.39
CA TYR A 462 -12.02 8.42 -16.59
C TYR A 462 -13.00 8.62 -17.78
N LEU A 463 -14.29 8.36 -17.57
CA LEU A 463 -15.31 8.51 -18.61
C LEU A 463 -15.55 9.97 -19.01
N ALA A 464 -15.42 10.91 -18.08
CA ALA A 464 -15.57 12.35 -18.34
C ALA A 464 -14.35 12.96 -19.04
N ASN A 465 -13.17 12.34 -18.98
CA ASN A 465 -11.94 12.91 -19.52
C ASN A 465 -12.03 13.15 -21.05
N PRO A 466 -11.99 14.42 -21.52
CA PRO A 466 -12.15 14.73 -22.94
C PRO A 466 -10.94 14.31 -23.80
N ALA A 467 -9.77 14.11 -23.19
CA ALA A 467 -8.57 13.67 -23.90
C ALA A 467 -8.64 12.20 -24.32
N ILE A 468 -9.61 11.43 -23.81
CA ILE A 468 -9.78 10.01 -24.13
C ILE A 468 -10.90 9.86 -25.18
N PRO A 469 -10.63 9.30 -26.37
CA PRO A 469 -11.66 9.12 -27.40
C PRO A 469 -12.82 8.23 -26.94
N ALA A 470 -14.04 8.54 -27.35
CA ALA A 470 -15.24 7.75 -27.04
C ALA A 470 -15.10 6.27 -27.43
N SER A 471 -14.47 6.01 -28.60
CA SER A 471 -14.20 4.64 -29.07
C SER A 471 -13.29 3.85 -28.11
N ARG A 472 -12.28 4.48 -27.51
CA ARG A 472 -11.39 3.84 -26.51
C ARG A 472 -12.16 3.54 -25.22
N LYS A 473 -12.97 4.48 -24.74
CA LYS A 473 -13.83 4.28 -23.57
C LYS A 473 -14.82 3.14 -23.79
N LEU A 474 -15.46 3.09 -24.97
CA LEU A 474 -16.37 2.00 -25.32
C LEU A 474 -15.64 0.66 -25.36
N ALA A 475 -14.51 0.59 -26.07
CA ALA A 475 -13.69 -0.63 -26.14
C ALA A 475 -13.27 -1.12 -24.76
N PHE A 476 -12.86 -0.22 -23.87
CA PHE A 476 -12.51 -0.55 -22.49
C PHE A 476 -13.70 -1.13 -21.70
N MET A 477 -14.89 -0.54 -21.84
CA MET A 477 -16.08 -0.96 -21.08
C MET A 477 -16.69 -2.28 -21.59
N ILE A 478 -16.56 -2.60 -22.86
CA ILE A 478 -17.07 -3.86 -23.43
C ILE A 478 -16.06 -5.01 -23.35
N ASP A 479 -14.82 -4.74 -23.03
CA ASP A 479 -13.80 -5.79 -22.88
C ASP A 479 -14.20 -6.77 -21.78
N SER A 480 -14.12 -8.07 -22.13
CA SER A 480 -14.50 -9.20 -21.27
C SER A 480 -13.32 -10.10 -20.92
N SER A 481 -12.10 -9.63 -21.10
CA SER A 481 -10.87 -10.37 -20.77
C SER A 481 -10.80 -10.80 -19.28
N ASP A 482 -11.56 -10.14 -18.42
CA ASP A 482 -11.67 -10.40 -17.00
C ASP A 482 -12.87 -11.33 -16.64
N GLY A 483 -13.38 -12.09 -17.60
CA GLY A 483 -14.46 -13.08 -17.40
C GLY A 483 -15.88 -12.54 -17.68
N ALA A 484 -16.08 -11.23 -17.63
CA ALA A 484 -17.33 -10.57 -17.99
C ALA A 484 -17.03 -9.16 -18.55
N PRO A 485 -17.93 -8.56 -19.35
CA PRO A 485 -17.76 -7.18 -19.79
C PRO A 485 -17.58 -6.24 -18.59
N ARG A 486 -16.56 -5.37 -18.63
CA ARG A 486 -16.26 -4.45 -17.51
C ARG A 486 -17.44 -3.58 -17.11
N VAL A 487 -18.28 -3.18 -18.08
CA VAL A 487 -19.52 -2.46 -17.76
C VAL A 487 -20.47 -3.28 -16.88
N ALA A 488 -20.55 -4.60 -17.05
CA ALA A 488 -21.40 -5.45 -16.22
C ALA A 488 -20.84 -5.59 -14.80
N LEU A 489 -19.50 -5.72 -14.68
CA LEU A 489 -18.81 -5.72 -13.39
C LEU A 489 -19.00 -4.39 -12.65
N LEU A 490 -18.80 -3.28 -13.35
CA LEU A 490 -19.02 -1.94 -12.81
C LEU A 490 -20.46 -1.74 -12.33
N LEU A 491 -21.46 -2.10 -13.15
CA LEU A 491 -22.86 -1.96 -12.73
C LEU A 491 -23.21 -2.86 -11.56
N ARG A 492 -22.52 -3.98 -11.38
CA ARG A 492 -22.71 -4.83 -10.18
C ARG A 492 -22.22 -4.11 -8.92
N GLU A 493 -21.07 -3.49 -8.97
CA GLU A 493 -20.54 -2.69 -7.86
C GLU A 493 -21.43 -1.44 -7.61
N LEU A 494 -21.82 -0.68 -8.64
CA LEU A 494 -22.73 0.45 -8.51
C LEU A 494 -24.09 0.06 -7.89
N GLY A 495 -24.52 -1.19 -8.09
CA GLY A 495 -25.68 -1.75 -7.42
C GLY A 495 -25.48 -1.87 -5.90
N LEU A 496 -24.27 -2.23 -5.46
CA LEU A 496 -23.91 -2.24 -4.03
C LEU A 496 -23.90 -0.82 -3.46
N VAL A 497 -23.24 0.12 -4.12
CA VAL A 497 -23.20 1.53 -3.74
C VAL A 497 -24.63 2.09 -3.59
N ALA A 498 -25.50 1.85 -4.58
CA ALA A 498 -26.88 2.30 -4.54
C ALA A 498 -27.66 1.71 -3.35
N ARG A 499 -27.46 0.42 -3.03
CA ARG A 499 -28.09 -0.22 -1.87
C ARG A 499 -27.61 0.35 -0.54
N LEU A 500 -26.30 0.60 -0.41
CA LEU A 500 -25.72 1.19 0.80
C LEU A 500 -26.22 2.62 1.05
N ALA A 501 -26.41 3.38 -0.03
CA ALA A 501 -26.87 4.76 0.05
C ALA A 501 -28.40 4.92 0.21
N GLU A 502 -29.20 3.90 -0.16
CA GLU A 502 -30.67 3.97 -0.22
C GLU A 502 -31.33 4.31 1.11
N PRO A 503 -30.95 3.74 2.27
CA PRO A 503 -31.64 4.02 3.53
C PRO A 503 -31.66 5.52 3.89
N TYR A 504 -30.53 6.18 3.89
CA TYR A 504 -30.43 7.61 4.18
C TYR A 504 -31.02 8.48 3.07
N ALA A 505 -30.88 8.07 1.80
CA ALA A 505 -31.50 8.80 0.68
C ALA A 505 -33.02 8.84 0.78
N ARG A 506 -33.64 7.81 1.36
CA ARG A 506 -35.10 7.70 1.57
C ARG A 506 -35.56 8.40 2.85
N ASP A 507 -34.82 8.25 3.92
CA ASP A 507 -35.09 8.83 5.23
C ASP A 507 -33.76 9.38 5.82
N PRO A 508 -33.53 10.71 5.78
CA PRO A 508 -32.27 11.33 6.20
C PRO A 508 -32.09 11.40 7.73
N ALA A 509 -32.50 10.36 8.43
CA ALA A 509 -32.23 10.17 9.84
C ALA A 509 -30.77 9.66 10.04
N VAL A 510 -30.10 10.15 11.08
CA VAL A 510 -28.68 9.85 11.37
C VAL A 510 -28.39 8.35 11.48
N LEU A 511 -29.37 7.56 11.96
CA LEU A 511 -29.19 6.10 12.11
C LEU A 511 -29.27 5.32 10.79
N ASN A 512 -29.69 5.98 9.70
CA ASN A 512 -29.72 5.43 8.34
C ASN A 512 -28.43 5.70 7.54
N LEU A 513 -27.47 6.41 8.13
CA LEU A 513 -26.13 6.57 7.57
C LEU A 513 -25.44 5.20 7.37
N VAL A 514 -24.47 5.15 6.49
CA VAL A 514 -23.64 3.95 6.29
C VAL A 514 -22.86 3.69 7.57
N ALA A 515 -23.10 2.52 8.17
CA ALA A 515 -22.59 2.15 9.47
C ALA A 515 -21.44 1.16 9.37
N SER A 516 -20.44 1.34 10.22
CA SER A 516 -19.37 0.37 10.45
C SER A 516 -19.93 -0.90 11.11
N PRO A 517 -19.43 -2.10 10.80
CA PRO A 517 -19.84 -3.32 11.47
C PRO A 517 -19.36 -3.33 12.93
N PRO A 518 -20.14 -3.93 13.85
CA PRO A 518 -19.78 -3.97 15.26
C PRO A 518 -18.57 -4.89 15.50
N LEU A 519 -17.68 -4.49 16.41
CA LEU A 519 -16.66 -5.35 17.01
C LEU A 519 -17.21 -6.04 18.26
N ASP A 520 -17.94 -5.26 19.09
CA ASP A 520 -18.64 -5.73 20.28
C ASP A 520 -19.87 -4.84 20.54
N SER A 521 -20.45 -4.88 21.72
CA SER A 521 -21.62 -4.10 22.07
C SER A 521 -21.41 -2.57 22.10
N SER A 522 -20.17 -2.09 22.08
CA SER A 522 -19.81 -0.69 22.29
C SER A 522 -18.80 -0.10 21.30
N ARG A 523 -18.20 -0.95 20.47
CA ARG A 523 -17.14 -0.56 19.54
C ARG A 523 -17.44 -1.07 18.13
N TRP A 524 -17.07 -0.27 17.13
CA TRP A 524 -17.23 -0.58 15.71
C TRP A 524 -15.87 -0.67 15.03
N ARG A 525 -15.80 -1.54 14.02
CA ARG A 525 -14.59 -1.71 13.21
C ARG A 525 -14.35 -0.46 12.39
N SER A 526 -13.11 -0.02 12.28
CA SER A 526 -12.72 0.94 11.26
C SER A 526 -12.80 0.28 9.88
N VAL A 527 -13.57 0.89 8.97
CA VAL A 527 -13.83 0.35 7.62
C VAL A 527 -13.53 1.37 6.52
N SER A 528 -12.65 2.31 6.80
CA SER A 528 -12.14 3.31 5.88
C SER A 528 -10.64 3.52 6.12
N TRP A 529 -10.02 4.53 5.48
CA TRP A 529 -8.56 4.70 5.43
C TRP A 529 -7.86 4.80 6.79
N ARG A 530 -8.58 5.20 7.84
CA ARG A 530 -8.10 5.14 9.22
C ARG A 530 -8.36 3.75 9.80
N ASP A 531 -7.76 2.75 9.20
CA ASP A 531 -8.08 1.32 9.38
C ASP A 531 -7.56 0.68 10.68
N SER A 532 -6.93 1.45 11.56
CA SER A 532 -6.66 1.03 12.93
C SER A 532 -7.94 0.99 13.77
N ASN A 533 -7.96 0.19 14.84
CA ASN A 533 -9.12 0.10 15.74
C ASN A 533 -9.52 1.43 16.38
N ALA A 534 -8.56 2.36 16.54
CA ALA A 534 -8.81 3.67 17.12
C ALA A 534 -9.05 4.76 16.07
N GLY A 535 -8.79 4.51 14.79
CA GLY A 535 -8.74 5.50 13.74
C GLY A 535 -9.98 6.39 13.62
N TYR A 536 -11.18 5.82 13.85
CA TYR A 536 -12.46 6.54 13.94
C TYR A 536 -12.99 6.63 15.38
N ALA A 537 -12.11 6.58 16.37
CA ALA A 537 -12.46 6.65 17.80
C ALA A 537 -13.51 5.60 18.23
N ASN A 538 -13.51 4.42 17.60
CA ASN A 538 -14.50 3.36 17.75
C ASN A 538 -15.95 3.78 17.41
N GLY A 539 -16.14 4.83 16.65
CA GLY A 539 -17.47 5.33 16.24
C GLY A 539 -18.18 4.41 15.25
N ARG A 540 -19.50 4.50 15.22
CA ARG A 540 -20.36 3.70 14.32
C ARG A 540 -20.41 4.24 12.91
N PHE A 541 -20.40 5.56 12.75
CA PHE A 541 -20.56 6.22 11.45
C PHE A 541 -19.33 7.08 11.19
N ALA A 542 -18.47 6.63 10.29
CA ALA A 542 -17.29 7.37 9.87
C ALA A 542 -17.69 8.62 9.07
N MET A 543 -17.04 9.77 9.36
CA MET A 543 -17.39 11.04 8.73
C MET A 543 -17.03 11.03 7.24
N ASP A 544 -15.85 10.57 6.89
CA ASP A 544 -15.39 10.57 5.51
C ASP A 544 -16.28 9.72 4.59
N ILE A 545 -16.72 8.54 5.03
CA ILE A 545 -17.67 7.71 4.27
C ILE A 545 -18.95 8.51 4.03
N ASN A 546 -19.56 9.03 5.11
CA ASN A 546 -20.92 9.55 5.07
C ASN A 546 -21.01 10.99 4.53
N ALA A 547 -20.03 11.83 4.82
CA ALA A 547 -20.04 13.23 4.41
C ALA A 547 -19.24 13.51 3.14
N ILE A 548 -18.38 12.56 2.71
CA ILE A 548 -17.49 12.76 1.56
C ILE A 548 -17.73 11.69 0.49
N TRP A 549 -17.48 10.42 0.81
CA TRP A 549 -17.42 9.38 -0.22
C TRP A 549 -18.78 9.04 -0.81
N VAL A 550 -19.83 8.83 0.01
CA VAL A 550 -21.17 8.49 -0.51
C VAL A 550 -21.75 9.60 -1.39
N PRO A 551 -21.74 10.89 -1.00
CA PRO A 551 -22.19 11.97 -1.89
C PRO A 551 -21.47 11.97 -3.23
N HIS A 552 -20.14 11.91 -3.24
CA HIS A 552 -19.34 11.90 -4.47
C HIS A 552 -19.53 10.64 -5.31
N ALA A 553 -19.76 9.48 -4.69
CA ALA A 553 -20.07 8.25 -5.41
C ALA A 553 -21.43 8.31 -6.12
N LEU A 554 -22.46 8.90 -5.49
CA LEU A 554 -23.78 9.09 -6.11
C LEU A 554 -23.73 10.12 -7.25
N GLU A 555 -23.00 11.22 -7.10
CA GLU A 555 -22.74 12.17 -8.18
C GLU A 555 -22.04 11.47 -9.35
N SER A 556 -21.03 10.67 -9.05
CA SER A 556 -20.28 9.89 -10.02
C SER A 556 -21.12 8.82 -10.71
N LEU A 557 -22.02 8.16 -9.98
CA LEU A 557 -23.00 7.22 -10.54
C LEU A 557 -23.89 7.91 -11.60
N SER A 558 -24.38 9.12 -11.29
CA SER A 558 -25.14 9.91 -12.27
C SER A 558 -24.35 10.22 -13.53
N GLU A 559 -23.09 10.64 -13.36
CA GLU A 559 -22.19 10.95 -14.48
C GLU A 559 -21.85 9.67 -15.28
N ILE A 560 -21.56 8.55 -14.64
CA ILE A 560 -21.29 7.26 -15.29
C ILE A 560 -22.47 6.84 -16.17
N LEU A 561 -23.70 6.86 -15.64
CA LEU A 561 -24.89 6.51 -16.42
C LEU A 561 -25.10 7.43 -17.64
N SER A 562 -24.81 8.72 -17.48
CA SER A 562 -24.84 9.69 -18.58
C SER A 562 -23.76 9.39 -19.63
N ARG A 563 -22.53 9.17 -19.21
CA ARG A 563 -21.39 8.90 -20.11
C ARG A 563 -21.50 7.55 -20.83
N LEU A 564 -21.98 6.52 -20.17
CA LEU A 564 -22.24 5.23 -20.83
C LEU A 564 -23.22 5.40 -22.00
N ARG A 565 -24.28 6.21 -21.83
CA ARG A 565 -25.20 6.54 -22.95
C ARG A 565 -24.45 7.26 -24.07
N SER A 566 -23.64 8.25 -23.74
CA SER A 566 -22.90 9.04 -24.75
C SER A 566 -21.88 8.25 -25.55
N ILE A 567 -21.36 7.15 -25.01
CA ILE A 567 -20.41 6.26 -25.72
C ILE A 567 -21.09 5.06 -26.39
N GLY A 568 -22.44 4.98 -26.40
CA GLY A 568 -23.21 4.01 -27.21
C GLY A 568 -23.97 2.92 -26.44
N PHE A 569 -24.04 2.98 -25.09
CA PHE A 569 -24.91 2.07 -24.34
C PHE A 569 -26.36 2.57 -24.36
N THR A 570 -27.24 1.80 -25.03
CA THR A 570 -28.67 2.15 -25.06
C THR A 570 -29.34 2.00 -23.69
N GLN A 571 -30.42 2.75 -23.44
CA GLN A 571 -31.20 2.62 -22.21
C GLN A 571 -31.72 1.18 -22.00
N ALA A 572 -32.15 0.53 -23.08
CA ALA A 572 -32.60 -0.87 -23.04
C ALA A 572 -31.48 -1.80 -22.54
N ARG A 573 -30.24 -1.61 -23.00
CA ARG A 573 -29.08 -2.40 -22.57
C ARG A 573 -28.74 -2.13 -21.10
N LEU A 574 -28.76 -0.88 -20.66
CA LEU A 574 -28.55 -0.53 -19.25
C LEU A 574 -29.64 -1.13 -18.35
N ASN A 575 -30.91 -1.07 -18.76
CA ASN A 575 -32.02 -1.69 -18.04
C ASN A 575 -31.86 -3.21 -17.92
N ALA A 576 -31.40 -3.88 -18.98
CA ALA A 576 -31.14 -5.32 -18.95
C ALA A 576 -30.02 -5.68 -17.97
N LEU A 577 -28.94 -4.89 -17.92
CA LEU A 577 -27.81 -5.09 -17.03
C LEU A 577 -28.12 -4.77 -15.56
N THR A 578 -29.20 -4.01 -15.29
CA THR A 578 -29.62 -3.60 -13.94
C THR A 578 -30.95 -4.21 -13.50
N SER A 579 -31.41 -5.30 -14.15
CA SER A 579 -32.73 -5.92 -13.88
C SER A 579 -32.77 -6.89 -12.70
N GLY A 580 -31.61 -7.32 -12.18
CA GLY A 580 -31.54 -8.29 -11.08
C GLY A 580 -32.00 -7.71 -9.72
N PRO A 581 -32.44 -8.55 -8.77
CA PRO A 581 -32.87 -8.10 -7.44
C PRO A 581 -31.77 -7.32 -6.70
N ALA A 582 -30.53 -7.76 -6.81
CA ALA A 582 -29.36 -7.08 -6.23
C ALA A 582 -29.10 -5.69 -6.86
N GLN A 583 -29.70 -5.41 -8.03
CA GLN A 583 -29.57 -4.15 -8.76
C GLN A 583 -30.80 -3.25 -8.66
N ALA A 584 -31.76 -3.58 -7.80
CA ALA A 584 -33.07 -2.87 -7.75
C ALA A 584 -32.95 -1.37 -7.55
N ALA A 585 -32.13 -0.94 -6.59
CA ALA A 585 -31.85 0.48 -6.30
C ALA A 585 -31.18 1.19 -7.48
N LEU A 586 -30.12 0.59 -8.05
CA LEU A 586 -29.45 1.12 -9.23
C LEU A 586 -30.39 1.18 -10.44
N GLY A 587 -31.21 0.15 -10.64
CA GLY A 587 -32.21 0.12 -11.71
C GLY A 587 -33.27 1.23 -11.57
N ALA A 588 -33.66 1.57 -10.34
CA ALA A 588 -34.53 2.71 -10.08
C ALA A 588 -33.86 4.04 -10.47
N PHE A 589 -32.60 4.25 -10.06
CA PHE A 589 -31.81 5.44 -10.41
C PHE A 589 -31.54 5.53 -11.93
N ALA A 590 -31.30 4.41 -12.60
CA ALA A 590 -31.08 4.40 -14.06
C ALA A 590 -32.33 4.75 -14.88
N ARG A 591 -33.52 4.46 -14.36
CA ARG A 591 -34.83 4.80 -14.99
C ARG A 591 -35.32 6.20 -14.62
N ASP A 592 -35.05 6.65 -13.40
CA ASP A 592 -35.50 7.96 -12.88
C ASP A 592 -34.33 8.80 -12.39
N SER A 593 -33.83 9.65 -13.27
CA SER A 593 -32.74 10.57 -12.93
C SER A 593 -33.14 11.64 -11.90
N ALA A 594 -34.42 11.92 -11.71
CA ALA A 594 -34.90 12.83 -10.69
C ALA A 594 -34.81 12.19 -9.30
N LEU A 595 -35.06 10.88 -9.21
CA LEU A 595 -34.86 10.11 -7.98
C LEU A 595 -33.38 10.12 -7.56
N LEU A 596 -32.49 9.86 -8.51
CA LEU A 596 -31.05 9.92 -8.22
C LEU A 596 -30.58 11.31 -7.78
N ARG A 597 -31.05 12.36 -8.46
CA ARG A 597 -30.72 13.75 -8.08
C ARG A 597 -31.18 14.07 -6.65
N ARG A 598 -32.39 13.67 -6.27
CA ARG A 598 -32.87 13.84 -4.87
C ARG A 598 -32.00 13.07 -3.88
N ALA A 599 -31.54 11.86 -4.23
CA ALA A 599 -30.63 11.09 -3.39
C ALA A 599 -29.29 11.84 -3.20
N VAL A 600 -28.71 12.39 -4.27
CA VAL A 600 -27.49 13.22 -4.21
C VAL A 600 -27.72 14.45 -3.32
N GLU A 601 -28.81 15.18 -3.52
CA GLU A 601 -29.14 16.35 -2.71
C GLU A 601 -29.31 16.02 -1.21
N THR A 602 -29.94 14.89 -0.90
CA THR A 602 -30.11 14.41 0.47
C THR A 602 -28.75 14.10 1.11
N TRP A 603 -27.91 13.35 0.39
CA TRP A 603 -26.58 12.96 0.89
C TRP A 603 -25.62 14.15 1.01
N ASN A 604 -25.69 15.16 0.14
CA ASN A 604 -24.94 16.40 0.28
C ASN A 604 -25.30 17.18 1.57
N GLY A 605 -26.41 16.84 2.21
CA GLY A 605 -26.81 17.34 3.52
C GLY A 605 -26.34 16.50 4.72
N ALA A 606 -25.69 15.34 4.51
CA ALA A 606 -25.30 14.44 5.59
C ALA A 606 -24.22 15.04 6.50
N GLU A 607 -23.40 15.93 5.99
CA GLU A 607 -22.35 16.66 6.72
C GLU A 607 -22.88 17.30 8.02
N LYS A 608 -24.14 17.77 8.03
CA LYS A 608 -24.75 18.43 9.19
C LYS A 608 -24.70 17.62 10.49
N HIS A 609 -24.68 16.29 10.39
CA HIS A 609 -24.63 15.40 11.55
C HIS A 609 -23.25 15.40 12.23
N PHE A 610 -22.20 15.80 11.53
CA PHE A 610 -20.82 15.77 11.99
C PHE A 610 -20.30 17.14 12.46
N VAL A 611 -21.03 18.21 12.23
CA VAL A 611 -20.60 19.57 12.59
C VAL A 611 -20.54 19.71 14.11
N VAL A 612 -19.39 20.18 14.60
CA VAL A 612 -19.14 20.55 16.00
C VAL A 612 -18.78 22.01 16.05
N THR A 613 -19.49 22.78 16.87
CA THR A 613 -19.23 24.20 17.13
C THR A 613 -18.98 24.43 18.61
N LEU A 614 -17.83 24.98 18.96
CA LEU A 614 -17.40 25.23 20.33
C LEU A 614 -17.14 26.74 20.52
N PRO A 615 -17.65 27.37 21.59
CA PRO A 615 -17.26 28.74 21.94
C PRO A 615 -15.80 28.77 22.42
N ALA A 616 -15.13 29.91 22.32
CA ALA A 616 -13.72 30.07 22.68
C ALA A 616 -13.38 29.62 24.11
N THR A 617 -14.28 29.85 25.05
CA THR A 617 -14.13 29.41 26.43
C THR A 617 -14.06 27.90 26.58
N GLU A 618 -14.86 27.18 25.80
CA GLU A 618 -14.87 25.70 25.80
C GLU A 618 -13.66 25.14 25.03
N VAL A 619 -13.27 25.78 23.92
CA VAL A 619 -12.03 25.43 23.19
C VAL A 619 -10.86 25.46 24.17
N ARG A 620 -10.66 26.58 24.87
CA ARG A 620 -9.56 26.75 25.84
C ARG A 620 -9.64 25.73 26.97
N ALA A 621 -10.81 25.51 27.56
CA ALA A 621 -10.98 24.59 28.68
C ALA A 621 -10.60 23.16 28.28
N ARG A 622 -11.05 22.67 27.13
CA ARG A 622 -10.81 21.30 26.66
C ARG A 622 -9.34 21.09 26.26
N VAL A 623 -8.73 22.05 25.57
CA VAL A 623 -7.32 21.99 25.21
C VAL A 623 -6.42 21.97 26.45
N LEU A 624 -6.71 22.77 27.45
CA LEU A 624 -5.96 22.74 28.71
C LEU A 624 -6.16 21.43 29.47
N ALA A 625 -7.40 20.90 29.51
CA ALA A 625 -7.66 19.59 30.13
C ALA A 625 -6.89 18.46 29.44
N LYS A 626 -6.79 18.46 28.10
CA LYS A 626 -5.96 17.51 27.37
C LYS A 626 -4.47 17.71 27.67
N ALA A 627 -4.00 18.95 27.76
CA ALA A 627 -2.60 19.25 28.05
C ALA A 627 -2.15 18.69 29.41
N GLU A 628 -3.03 18.66 30.41
CA GLU A 628 -2.74 18.04 31.72
C GLU A 628 -2.44 16.54 31.63
N SER A 629 -2.92 15.84 30.63
CA SER A 629 -2.64 14.41 30.40
C SER A 629 -1.27 14.15 29.77
N LEU A 630 -0.60 15.19 29.27
CA LEU A 630 0.69 15.06 28.56
C LEU A 630 1.89 15.03 29.52
N PRO A 631 3.03 14.42 29.10
CA PRO A 631 4.30 14.53 29.81
C PRO A 631 4.69 15.99 30.06
N ALA A 632 5.32 16.29 31.17
CA ALA A 632 5.59 17.65 31.65
C ALA A 632 6.30 18.56 30.60
N ALA A 633 7.32 18.06 29.91
CA ALA A 633 8.04 18.81 28.89
C ALA A 633 7.15 19.13 27.67
N GLU A 634 6.33 18.17 27.25
CA GLU A 634 5.41 18.31 26.13
C GLU A 634 4.27 19.29 26.47
N ARG A 635 3.69 19.14 27.66
CA ARG A 635 2.72 20.09 28.19
C ARG A 635 3.26 21.51 28.21
N ALA A 636 4.46 21.72 28.76
CA ALA A 636 5.09 23.04 28.81
C ALA A 636 5.26 23.64 27.39
N TYR A 637 5.70 22.82 26.44
CA TYR A 637 5.86 23.23 25.04
C TYR A 637 4.53 23.68 24.42
N TRP A 638 3.48 22.85 24.53
CA TRP A 638 2.19 23.16 23.88
C TRP A 638 1.45 24.31 24.56
N ILE A 639 1.59 24.50 25.86
CA ILE A 639 1.05 25.68 26.57
C ILE A 639 1.76 26.94 26.09
N ALA A 640 3.07 26.93 25.87
CA ALA A 640 3.80 28.05 25.32
C ALA A 640 3.35 28.39 23.90
N VAL A 641 3.15 27.37 23.03
CA VAL A 641 2.61 27.53 21.68
C VAL A 641 1.19 28.10 21.73
N LEU A 642 0.32 27.59 22.59
CA LEU A 642 -1.05 28.10 22.77
C LEU A 642 -1.05 29.57 23.17
N SER A 643 -0.22 29.95 24.12
CA SER A 643 -0.11 31.32 24.62
C SER A 643 0.39 32.30 23.55
N SER A 644 1.38 31.86 22.75
CA SER A 644 1.97 32.70 21.68
C SER A 644 1.08 32.82 20.46
N SER A 645 0.39 31.75 20.06
CA SER A 645 -0.48 31.75 18.88
C SER A 645 -1.83 32.40 19.12
N GLY A 646 -2.34 32.39 20.37
CA GLY A 646 -3.68 32.86 20.68
C GLY A 646 -4.80 32.08 19.96
N ALA A 647 -4.49 30.85 19.52
CA ALA A 647 -5.41 30.04 18.73
C ALA A 647 -6.72 29.66 19.45
N ASP A 648 -6.74 29.69 20.76
CA ASP A 648 -7.89 29.40 21.63
C ASP A 648 -8.83 30.61 21.89
N ARG A 649 -8.57 31.78 21.30
CA ARG A 649 -9.32 33.01 21.56
C ARG A 649 -10.62 33.16 20.75
N GLU A 650 -10.81 32.32 19.75
CA GLU A 650 -11.95 32.36 18.84
C GLU A 650 -12.78 31.08 18.94
N PRO A 651 -14.09 31.12 18.63
CA PRO A 651 -14.89 29.92 18.46
C PRO A 651 -14.28 28.97 17.44
N PHE A 652 -14.60 27.69 17.56
CA PHE A 652 -14.07 26.69 16.66
C PHE A 652 -15.16 25.79 16.11
N GLU A 653 -15.25 25.73 14.79
CA GLU A 653 -16.15 24.84 14.06
C GLU A 653 -15.35 23.87 13.21
N PHE A 654 -15.69 22.59 13.29
CA PHE A 654 -15.02 21.52 12.55
C PHE A 654 -15.96 20.30 12.39
N LEU A 655 -15.57 19.35 11.55
CA LEU A 655 -16.25 18.06 11.40
C LEU A 655 -15.67 17.04 12.37
N ALA A 656 -16.53 16.42 13.17
CA ALA A 656 -16.16 15.28 14.02
C ALA A 656 -15.71 14.11 13.17
N ILE A 657 -14.75 13.31 13.68
CA ILE A 657 -14.19 12.17 12.95
C ILE A 657 -15.22 11.06 12.67
N SER A 658 -16.19 10.90 13.57
CA SER A 658 -17.26 9.90 13.52
C SER A 658 -18.41 10.24 14.44
N LEU A 659 -19.49 9.45 14.38
CA LEU A 659 -20.59 9.50 15.34
C LEU A 659 -20.65 8.19 16.14
N ASP A 660 -21.14 8.26 17.37
CA ASP A 660 -21.38 7.10 18.22
C ASP A 660 -22.60 6.28 17.76
N ALA A 661 -22.97 5.23 18.51
CA ALA A 661 -24.13 4.38 18.23
C ALA A 661 -25.46 5.14 18.18
N THR A 662 -25.56 6.26 18.86
CA THR A 662 -26.78 7.09 18.97
C THR A 662 -26.80 8.23 17.97
N GLY A 663 -25.73 8.38 17.17
CA GLY A 663 -25.58 9.45 16.18
C GLY A 663 -25.02 10.76 16.76
N ARG A 664 -24.43 10.74 17.95
CA ARG A 664 -23.76 11.93 18.53
C ARG A 664 -22.32 12.04 18.05
N PRO A 665 -21.84 13.26 17.71
CA PRO A 665 -20.47 13.48 17.26
C PRO A 665 -19.42 13.07 18.30
N ILE A 666 -18.38 12.38 17.83
CA ILE A 666 -17.14 12.15 18.57
C ILE A 666 -16.14 13.24 18.12
N PRO A 667 -15.95 14.29 18.93
CA PRO A 667 -15.33 15.53 18.50
C PRO A 667 -13.81 15.44 18.43
N VAL A 668 -13.29 14.77 17.41
CA VAL A 668 -11.87 14.75 17.05
C VAL A 668 -11.72 15.55 15.76
N VAL A 669 -10.89 16.58 15.77
CA VAL A 669 -10.51 17.32 14.56
C VAL A 669 -9.63 16.42 13.72
N ASN A 670 -9.82 16.40 12.39
CA ASN A 670 -9.15 15.44 11.51
C ASN A 670 -8.89 16.02 10.11
N THR A 671 -8.06 15.34 9.32
CA THR A 671 -7.69 15.75 7.97
C THR A 671 -8.63 15.26 6.87
N ASP A 672 -9.61 14.41 7.15
CA ASP A 672 -10.47 13.80 6.13
C ASP A 672 -11.18 14.82 5.21
N PRO A 673 -11.58 16.02 5.70
CA PRO A 673 -12.15 17.05 4.82
C PRO A 673 -11.21 17.53 3.70
N ALA A 674 -9.91 17.23 3.75
CA ALA A 674 -8.99 17.48 2.63
C ALA A 674 -9.38 16.67 1.38
N THR A 675 -9.92 15.46 1.58
CA THR A 675 -10.46 14.64 0.48
C THR A 675 -11.65 15.34 -0.19
N ALA A 676 -12.58 15.92 0.59
CA ALA A 676 -13.69 16.69 0.04
C ALA A 676 -13.17 17.91 -0.76
N LEU A 677 -12.21 18.64 -0.21
CA LEU A 677 -11.61 19.80 -0.87
C LEU A 677 -10.94 19.42 -2.20
N PHE A 678 -10.29 18.26 -2.25
CA PHE A 678 -9.67 17.72 -3.46
C PHE A 678 -10.68 17.21 -4.48
N LEU A 679 -11.73 16.51 -4.06
CA LEU A 679 -12.75 15.95 -4.95
C LEU A 679 -13.68 17.02 -5.55
N ALA A 680 -13.97 18.09 -4.80
CA ALA A 680 -14.92 19.10 -5.21
C ALA A 680 -14.48 19.87 -6.47
N ASP A 681 -15.29 19.81 -7.52
CA ASP A 681 -15.02 20.50 -8.79
C ASP A 681 -15.59 21.92 -8.84
N ARG A 682 -16.58 22.24 -7.99
CA ARG A 682 -17.37 23.49 -8.03
C ARG A 682 -17.51 24.18 -6.68
N THR A 683 -16.55 24.01 -5.75
CA THR A 683 -16.63 24.61 -4.41
C THR A 683 -16.80 26.14 -4.45
N ALA A 684 -16.16 26.82 -5.40
CA ALA A 684 -16.28 28.27 -5.55
C ALA A 684 -17.66 28.73 -6.08
N ALA A 685 -18.53 27.85 -6.56
CA ALA A 685 -19.78 28.22 -7.24
C ALA A 685 -20.79 28.93 -6.32
N THR A 686 -20.89 28.56 -5.05
CA THR A 686 -21.83 29.18 -4.10
C THR A 686 -21.14 29.71 -2.86
N ALA A 687 -21.76 30.70 -2.20
CA ALA A 687 -21.27 31.23 -0.93
C ALA A 687 -21.20 30.15 0.16
N SER A 688 -22.22 29.29 0.22
CA SER A 688 -22.32 28.20 1.19
C SER A 688 -21.19 27.16 1.01
N SER A 689 -20.90 26.74 -0.23
CA SER A 689 -19.82 25.79 -0.49
C SER A 689 -18.44 26.38 -0.17
N ARG A 690 -18.23 27.67 -0.46
CA ARG A 690 -17.01 28.39 -0.05
C ARG A 690 -16.86 28.46 1.47
N GLN A 691 -17.95 28.75 2.17
CA GLN A 691 -17.93 28.83 3.64
C GLN A 691 -17.57 27.46 4.27
N ARG A 692 -18.13 26.36 3.76
CA ARG A 692 -17.75 24.99 4.21
C ARG A 692 -16.27 24.73 3.96
N ALA A 693 -15.78 24.99 2.76
CA ALA A 693 -14.36 24.80 2.43
C ALA A 693 -13.45 25.64 3.35
N LEU A 694 -13.81 26.90 3.65
CA LEU A 694 -13.03 27.73 4.57
C LEU A 694 -13.07 27.23 6.01
N ARG A 695 -14.21 26.70 6.49
CA ARG A 695 -14.28 26.02 7.80
C ARG A 695 -13.22 24.93 7.90
N ASP A 696 -13.16 24.06 6.89
CA ASP A 696 -12.25 22.92 6.87
C ASP A 696 -10.78 23.37 6.75
N VAL A 697 -10.50 24.33 5.86
CA VAL A 697 -9.17 24.94 5.72
C VAL A 697 -8.71 25.60 7.03
N ARG A 698 -9.61 26.30 7.73
CA ARG A 698 -9.31 26.90 9.04
C ARG A 698 -9.00 25.86 10.09
N ALA A 699 -9.69 24.72 10.09
CA ALA A 699 -9.38 23.60 11.00
C ALA A 699 -7.98 23.05 10.75
N PHE A 700 -7.56 22.91 9.47
CA PHE A 700 -6.20 22.48 9.13
C PHE A 700 -5.13 23.49 9.56
N MET A 701 -5.41 24.79 9.36
CA MET A 701 -4.43 25.86 9.53
C MET A 701 -4.38 26.44 10.95
N ARG A 702 -5.36 26.13 11.80
CA ARG A 702 -5.32 26.55 13.19
C ARG A 702 -4.18 25.82 13.92
N ALA A 703 -3.42 26.59 14.69
CA ALA A 703 -2.24 26.05 15.38
C ALA A 703 -2.62 24.91 16.34
N TYR A 704 -1.88 23.82 16.33
CA TYR A 704 -1.95 22.80 17.36
C TYR A 704 -1.49 23.43 18.70
N PRO A 705 -2.11 23.14 19.84
CA PRO A 705 -3.05 22.05 20.11
C PRO A 705 -4.53 22.38 19.92
N VAL A 706 -4.89 23.49 19.26
CA VAL A 706 -6.30 23.81 18.95
C VAL A 706 -6.76 23.16 17.64
N GLY A 707 -6.08 23.43 16.55
CA GLY A 707 -6.31 22.81 15.23
C GLY A 707 -5.30 21.73 14.94
N LEU A 708 -4.88 21.62 13.66
CA LEU A 708 -3.98 20.55 13.20
C LEU A 708 -2.56 21.02 12.86
N LEU A 709 -2.31 22.32 12.62
CA LEU A 709 -1.03 22.79 12.10
C LEU A 709 0.05 22.85 13.16
N VAL A 710 1.09 22.04 13.00
CA VAL A 710 2.33 22.12 13.76
C VAL A 710 3.38 22.83 12.93
N GLY A 711 3.89 23.98 13.40
CA GLY A 711 4.63 24.97 12.62
C GLY A 711 5.90 24.47 11.88
N GLN A 712 6.57 23.44 12.36
CA GLN A 712 7.78 22.88 11.75
C GLN A 712 7.59 21.41 11.31
N LEU A 713 6.33 20.97 11.19
CA LEU A 713 6.03 19.58 10.92
C LEU A 713 5.03 19.42 9.77
N GLY A 714 3.98 20.22 9.77
CA GLY A 714 2.79 20.09 8.93
C GLY A 714 1.53 19.81 9.73
N PRO A 715 0.37 19.61 9.08
CA PRO A 715 -0.87 19.23 9.75
C PRO A 715 -0.79 17.81 10.29
N VAL A 716 -1.00 17.61 11.59
CA VAL A 716 -1.19 16.27 12.17
C VAL A 716 -2.55 15.71 11.75
N VAL A 717 -2.67 14.37 11.61
CA VAL A 717 -3.87 13.74 11.03
C VAL A 717 -5.09 13.79 11.93
N ALA A 718 -4.91 14.01 13.23
CA ALA A 718 -5.99 14.11 14.21
C ALA A 718 -5.61 15.05 15.34
N ASN A 719 -6.63 15.60 16.00
CA ASN A 719 -6.50 16.28 17.29
C ASN A 719 -7.69 15.88 18.17
N ASP A 720 -7.42 15.14 19.21
CA ASP A 720 -8.38 14.54 20.12
C ASP A 720 -8.68 15.41 21.35
N ALA A 721 -8.18 16.64 21.42
CA ALA A 721 -8.32 17.53 22.58
C ALA A 721 -9.78 17.76 23.02
N TYR A 722 -10.71 17.66 22.08
CA TYR A 722 -12.14 17.91 22.32
C TYR A 722 -12.94 16.66 22.68
N ALA A 723 -12.31 15.48 22.59
CA ALA A 723 -12.94 14.19 22.86
C ALA A 723 -12.83 13.78 24.34
N SER A 724 -13.33 12.61 24.68
CA SER A 724 -13.27 12.08 26.05
C SER A 724 -11.90 11.46 26.37
N PRO A 725 -11.53 11.31 27.66
CA PRO A 725 -10.32 10.61 28.06
C PRO A 725 -10.20 9.18 27.54
N VAL A 726 -11.31 8.49 27.27
CA VAL A 726 -11.31 7.14 26.68
C VAL A 726 -10.77 7.21 25.24
N VAL A 727 -11.17 8.21 24.48
CA VAL A 727 -10.65 8.45 23.13
C VAL A 727 -9.17 8.82 23.18
N TRP A 728 -8.73 9.66 24.13
CA TRP A 728 -7.32 10.00 24.31
C TRP A 728 -6.45 8.76 24.48
N GLN A 729 -6.87 7.83 25.35
CA GLN A 729 -6.13 6.57 25.60
C GLN A 729 -6.12 5.66 24.36
N ALA A 730 -7.19 5.66 23.57
CA ALA A 730 -7.25 4.88 22.34
C ALA A 730 -6.27 5.43 21.30
N PHE A 731 -6.25 6.75 21.08
CA PHE A 731 -5.32 7.39 20.15
C PHE A 731 -3.86 7.36 20.61
N GLU A 732 -3.57 7.36 21.92
CA GLU A 732 -2.23 7.20 22.43
C GLU A 732 -1.58 5.87 22.01
N ARG A 733 -2.40 4.83 21.84
CA ARG A 733 -1.97 3.49 21.39
C ARG A 733 -2.00 3.33 19.88
N ASP A 734 -2.57 4.27 19.16
CA ASP A 734 -2.65 4.24 17.71
C ASP A 734 -1.35 4.75 17.10
N LEU A 735 -0.63 3.85 16.45
CA LEU A 735 0.66 4.17 15.85
C LEU A 735 0.54 4.98 14.54
N TYR A 736 -0.65 5.02 13.92
CA TYR A 736 -0.82 5.59 12.58
C TYR A 736 -1.67 6.86 12.55
N HIS A 737 -2.69 6.97 13.40
CA HIS A 737 -3.69 8.02 13.31
C HIS A 737 -3.73 8.94 14.53
N SER A 738 -2.71 8.86 15.39
CA SER A 738 -2.60 9.67 16.61
C SER A 738 -2.35 11.16 16.32
N PRO A 739 -2.59 12.05 17.28
CA PRO A 739 -2.29 13.50 17.20
C PRO A 739 -0.81 13.84 16.99
N ARG A 740 0.06 12.86 16.89
CA ARG A 740 1.52 13.03 16.73
C ARG A 740 2.00 12.74 15.32
N VAL A 741 1.13 12.28 14.43
CA VAL A 741 1.53 11.75 13.13
C VAL A 741 1.08 12.69 12.02
N VAL A 742 1.98 12.94 11.08
CA VAL A 742 1.68 13.58 9.79
C VAL A 742 1.79 12.51 8.72
N TRP A 743 0.81 12.43 7.83
CA TRP A 743 0.80 11.56 6.67
C TRP A 743 1.10 12.31 5.39
N GLY A 744 2.05 11.82 4.61
CA GLY A 744 2.39 12.40 3.31
C GLY A 744 1.19 12.48 2.36
N ARG A 745 0.36 11.43 2.33
CA ARG A 745 -0.92 11.40 1.60
C ARG A 745 -1.83 12.58 1.95
N GLU A 746 -2.07 12.81 3.24
CA GLU A 746 -2.99 13.86 3.70
C GLU A 746 -2.45 15.27 3.38
N VAL A 747 -1.15 15.44 3.54
CA VAL A 747 -0.48 16.69 3.10
C VAL A 747 -0.65 16.92 1.61
N ASN A 748 -0.47 15.88 0.79
CA ASN A 748 -0.65 15.97 -0.66
C ASN A 748 -2.10 16.27 -1.03
N LEU A 749 -3.09 15.69 -0.34
CA LEU A 749 -4.52 15.99 -0.52
C LEU A 749 -4.84 17.45 -0.18
N ILE A 750 -4.35 17.96 0.95
CA ILE A 750 -4.52 19.38 1.32
C ILE A 750 -3.94 20.27 0.24
N MET A 751 -2.71 20.01 -0.21
CA MET A 751 -2.05 20.85 -1.22
C MET A 751 -2.73 20.78 -2.58
N LEU A 752 -3.11 19.59 -3.06
CA LEU A 752 -3.82 19.41 -4.32
C LEU A 752 -5.21 20.03 -4.26
N GLY A 753 -5.93 19.85 -3.16
CA GLY A 753 -7.24 20.45 -2.94
C GLY A 753 -7.18 21.98 -2.97
N LEU A 754 -6.28 22.58 -2.19
CA LEU A 754 -6.06 24.03 -2.18
C LEU A 754 -5.67 24.55 -3.57
N ALA A 755 -4.72 23.88 -4.25
CA ALA A 755 -4.28 24.29 -5.58
C ALA A 755 -5.42 24.22 -6.61
N LYS A 756 -6.25 23.18 -6.57
CA LYS A 756 -7.42 23.02 -7.43
C LYS A 756 -8.44 24.13 -7.20
N GLN A 757 -8.77 24.42 -5.94
CA GLN A 757 -9.72 25.48 -5.60
C GLN A 757 -9.21 26.87 -5.99
N ILE A 758 -7.90 27.14 -5.83
CA ILE A 758 -7.29 28.38 -6.31
C ILE A 758 -7.40 28.46 -7.83
N ALA A 759 -6.98 27.42 -8.56
CA ALA A 759 -7.01 27.39 -10.03
C ALA A 759 -8.44 27.61 -10.59
N ALA A 760 -9.46 27.01 -9.96
CA ALA A 760 -10.86 27.21 -10.34
C ALA A 760 -11.36 28.64 -10.09
N SER A 761 -10.75 29.38 -9.15
CA SER A 761 -11.21 30.69 -8.67
C SER A 761 -10.49 31.88 -9.31
N VAL A 762 -9.40 31.64 -10.07
CA VAL A 762 -8.59 32.71 -10.68
C VAL A 762 -8.58 32.64 -12.21
N ASP A 763 -8.31 33.80 -12.83
CA ASP A 763 -8.07 33.91 -14.27
C ASP A 763 -6.64 33.45 -14.64
N ALA A 764 -6.30 33.51 -15.92
CA ALA A 764 -4.97 33.17 -16.40
C ALA A 764 -3.85 34.06 -15.82
N ALA A 765 -4.16 35.28 -15.39
CA ALA A 765 -3.21 36.19 -14.73
C ALA A 765 -3.11 35.94 -13.20
N GLY A 766 -3.79 34.91 -12.68
CA GLY A 766 -3.83 34.58 -11.27
C GLY A 766 -4.68 35.53 -10.43
N ARG A 767 -5.52 36.39 -11.04
CA ARG A 767 -6.44 37.29 -10.32
C ARG A 767 -7.75 36.58 -10.08
N PRO A 768 -8.47 36.88 -8.98
CA PRO A 768 -9.79 36.33 -8.76
C PRO A 768 -10.72 36.64 -9.96
N ARG A 769 -11.44 35.62 -10.46
CA ARG A 769 -12.37 35.74 -11.59
C ARG A 769 -13.57 36.65 -11.28
N ASP A 770 -13.90 36.77 -10.00
CA ASP A 770 -14.94 37.58 -9.43
C ASP A 770 -14.38 38.27 -8.18
N PRO A 771 -14.61 39.59 -7.98
CA PRO A 771 -14.21 40.31 -6.77
C PRO A 771 -14.73 39.64 -5.48
N ALA A 772 -15.90 38.98 -5.50
CA ALA A 772 -16.43 38.22 -4.37
C ALA A 772 -15.58 36.99 -3.98
N LEU A 773 -14.66 36.55 -4.81
CA LEU A 773 -13.73 35.47 -4.55
C LEU A 773 -12.38 35.94 -3.94
N ALA A 774 -12.14 37.26 -3.85
CA ALA A 774 -10.83 37.78 -3.45
C ALA A 774 -10.40 37.29 -2.07
N SER A 775 -11.28 37.39 -1.07
CA SER A 775 -11.00 36.91 0.29
C SER A 775 -10.78 35.41 0.31
N TYR A 776 -11.64 34.64 -0.37
CA TYR A 776 -11.53 33.18 -0.49
C TYR A 776 -10.17 32.76 -1.08
N VAL A 777 -9.78 33.34 -2.21
CA VAL A 777 -8.49 33.02 -2.87
C VAL A 777 -7.31 33.41 -1.98
N THR A 778 -7.39 34.54 -1.28
CA THR A 778 -6.33 34.98 -0.36
C THR A 778 -6.11 33.97 0.78
N GLU A 779 -7.19 33.50 1.40
CA GLU A 779 -7.13 32.55 2.50
C GLU A 779 -6.60 31.18 2.03
N LEU A 780 -7.04 30.70 0.85
CA LEU A 780 -6.49 29.47 0.26
C LEU A 780 -5.00 29.57 -0.06
N ARG A 781 -4.55 30.70 -0.59
CA ARG A 781 -3.11 30.90 -0.88
C ARG A 781 -2.28 30.98 0.40
N ASP A 782 -2.79 31.62 1.43
CA ASP A 782 -2.13 31.64 2.74
C ASP A 782 -2.01 30.22 3.31
N ALA A 783 -3.08 29.45 3.27
CA ALA A 783 -3.11 28.06 3.72
C ALA A 783 -2.09 27.22 2.94
N LEU A 784 -2.05 27.34 1.61
CA LEU A 784 -1.09 26.60 0.77
C LEU A 784 0.34 26.97 1.12
N ARG A 785 0.64 28.26 1.27
CA ARG A 785 1.97 28.75 1.64
C ARG A 785 2.40 28.24 3.01
N ARG A 786 1.52 28.29 4.01
CA ARG A 786 1.80 27.84 5.39
C ARG A 786 2.00 26.34 5.45
N THR A 787 1.16 25.55 4.77
CA THR A 787 1.33 24.09 4.68
C THR A 787 2.68 23.74 4.06
N THR A 788 3.00 24.34 2.89
CA THR A 788 4.28 24.12 2.21
C THR A 788 5.46 24.46 3.10
N ALA A 789 5.45 25.62 3.74
CA ALA A 789 6.55 26.06 4.60
C ALA A 789 6.75 25.14 5.81
N SER A 790 5.66 24.72 6.49
CA SER A 790 5.73 23.83 7.65
C SER A 790 6.27 22.45 7.29
N VAL A 791 5.82 21.89 6.18
CA VAL A 791 6.24 20.57 5.71
C VAL A 791 7.67 20.58 5.18
N GLU A 792 8.09 21.63 4.45
CA GLU A 792 9.47 21.77 4.02
C GLU A 792 10.42 21.94 5.21
N ALA A 793 10.01 22.66 6.25
CA ALA A 793 10.80 22.84 7.47
C ALA A 793 11.05 21.53 8.22
N SER A 794 10.17 20.54 8.10
CA SER A 794 10.37 19.21 8.70
C SER A 794 11.54 18.44 8.08
N GLY A 795 11.86 18.70 6.80
CA GLY A 795 12.81 17.91 6.01
C GLY A 795 12.35 16.48 5.69
N LEU A 796 11.12 16.09 6.07
CA LEU A 796 10.63 14.69 6.06
C LEU A 796 9.49 14.42 5.06
N LYS A 797 9.13 15.38 4.23
CA LYS A 797 8.01 15.26 3.27
C LYS A 797 8.07 14.03 2.36
N HIS A 798 9.26 13.50 2.09
CA HIS A 798 9.45 12.32 1.26
C HIS A 798 9.18 10.99 1.98
N ASN A 799 8.95 11.01 3.30
CA ASN A 799 8.56 9.81 4.05
C ASN A 799 7.04 9.64 3.99
N GLU A 800 6.58 8.40 4.08
CA GLU A 800 5.15 8.10 4.21
C GLU A 800 4.55 8.78 5.44
N LEU A 801 5.22 8.59 6.57
CA LEU A 801 4.83 9.10 7.88
C LEU A 801 6.01 9.80 8.56
N TRP A 802 5.70 10.86 9.27
CA TRP A 802 6.64 11.47 10.20
C TRP A 802 5.94 12.00 11.45
N SER A 803 6.72 12.27 12.46
CA SER A 803 6.26 12.66 13.78
C SER A 803 7.22 13.68 14.40
N TYR A 804 7.06 13.94 15.68
CA TYR A 804 7.95 14.83 16.44
C TYR A 804 8.31 14.24 17.80
N GLN A 805 9.41 14.75 18.34
CA GLN A 805 9.81 14.61 19.73
C GLN A 805 9.97 15.98 20.37
N ILE A 806 9.67 16.08 21.66
CA ILE A 806 9.95 17.28 22.44
C ILE A 806 11.17 17.00 23.29
N GLU A 807 12.24 17.75 23.08
CA GLU A 807 13.53 17.54 23.73
C GLU A 807 14.19 18.86 24.16
N GLY A 808 15.12 18.78 25.08
CA GLY A 808 15.94 19.91 25.53
C GLY A 808 15.32 20.75 26.66
N THR A 809 16.10 21.72 27.12
CA THR A 809 15.70 22.72 28.11
C THR A 809 16.18 24.09 27.63
N PRO A 810 15.28 25.01 27.19
CA PRO A 810 13.82 24.88 27.12
C PRO A 810 13.36 23.81 26.11
N PRO A 811 12.14 23.25 26.29
CA PRO A 811 11.58 22.24 25.39
C PRO A 811 11.49 22.75 23.94
N ARG A 812 11.93 21.93 22.97
CA ARG A 812 11.88 22.23 21.55
C ARG A 812 11.31 21.05 20.75
N LEU A 813 10.57 21.35 19.70
CA LEU A 813 10.08 20.36 18.78
C LEU A 813 11.17 19.96 17.78
N LYS A 814 11.37 18.66 17.63
CA LYS A 814 12.26 18.06 16.64
C LYS A 814 11.46 17.10 15.77
N PRO A 815 11.37 17.37 14.46
CA PRO A 815 10.79 16.40 13.52
C PRO A 815 11.60 15.10 13.50
N VAL A 816 10.89 13.96 13.45
CA VAL A 816 11.51 12.63 13.39
C VAL A 816 10.78 11.76 12.38
N ARG A 817 11.53 10.93 11.63
CA ARG A 817 10.95 9.90 10.79
C ARG A 817 10.19 8.90 11.66
N TYR A 818 9.03 8.49 11.22
CA TYR A 818 8.25 7.49 11.93
C TYR A 818 8.77 6.08 11.63
N GLY A 819 8.95 5.26 12.66
CA GLY A 819 9.62 3.95 12.52
C GLY A 819 8.86 2.94 11.65
N ALA A 820 7.54 3.10 11.52
CA ALA A 820 6.68 2.26 10.69
C ALA A 820 6.57 2.77 9.23
N SER A 821 7.21 3.89 8.89
CA SER A 821 7.15 4.48 7.56
C SER A 821 7.76 3.58 6.49
N THR A 822 7.05 3.41 5.38
CA THR A 822 7.48 2.67 4.20
C THR A 822 8.51 3.48 3.40
N ASP A 823 9.50 2.82 2.79
CA ASP A 823 10.55 3.50 2.02
C ASP A 823 10.04 4.06 0.69
N ILE A 824 9.12 3.33 0.03
CA ILE A 824 8.43 3.74 -1.18
C ILE A 824 6.95 3.45 -0.98
N GLN A 825 6.11 4.49 -0.94
CA GLN A 825 4.67 4.33 -0.71
C GLN A 825 3.88 5.01 -1.82
N LEU A 826 2.93 4.25 -2.42
CA LEU A 826 2.18 4.66 -3.62
C LEU A 826 1.45 5.99 -3.41
N TRP A 827 0.73 6.15 -2.34
CA TRP A 827 0.01 7.39 -2.06
C TRP A 827 0.90 8.56 -1.65
N ASN A 828 2.13 8.31 -1.17
CA ASN A 828 3.08 9.38 -0.88
C ASN A 828 3.76 9.92 -2.16
N VAL A 829 4.06 9.05 -3.13
CA VAL A 829 4.63 9.49 -4.42
C VAL A 829 3.65 10.33 -5.25
N THR A 830 2.40 10.48 -4.82
CA THR A 830 1.46 11.47 -5.37
C THR A 830 1.94 12.91 -5.22
N ASP A 831 3.00 13.17 -4.43
CA ASP A 831 3.73 14.43 -4.43
C ASP A 831 4.24 14.86 -5.82
N LEU A 832 4.43 13.93 -6.74
CA LEU A 832 4.70 14.22 -8.15
C LEU A 832 3.63 15.14 -8.76
N ALA A 833 2.36 14.87 -8.49
CA ALA A 833 1.25 15.71 -8.93
C ALA A 833 1.25 17.07 -8.21
N VAL A 834 1.55 17.08 -6.90
CA VAL A 834 1.68 18.33 -6.14
C VAL A 834 2.75 19.23 -6.75
N GLN A 835 3.97 18.73 -6.96
CA GLN A 835 5.08 19.49 -7.54
C GLN A 835 4.74 20.04 -8.93
N PHE A 836 4.09 19.25 -9.77
CA PHE A 836 3.67 19.63 -11.11
C PHE A 836 2.61 20.73 -11.07
N VAL A 837 1.53 20.55 -10.30
CA VAL A 837 0.41 21.50 -10.19
C VAL A 837 0.90 22.83 -9.60
N LEU A 838 1.70 22.81 -8.52
CA LEU A 838 2.25 24.03 -7.93
C LEU A 838 3.19 24.77 -8.89
N SER A 839 3.93 24.05 -9.72
CA SER A 839 4.79 24.70 -10.72
C SER A 839 3.97 25.49 -11.76
N ARG A 840 2.79 25.00 -12.12
CA ARG A 840 1.86 25.69 -13.04
C ARG A 840 1.18 26.89 -12.41
N LEU A 841 0.81 26.80 -11.12
CA LEU A 841 0.26 27.94 -10.38
C LEU A 841 1.25 29.09 -10.20
N ALA A 842 2.56 28.79 -10.16
CA ALA A 842 3.63 29.79 -9.98
C ALA A 842 4.11 30.42 -11.29
N GLN A 843 3.75 29.89 -12.45
CA GLN A 843 4.16 30.46 -13.75
C GLN A 843 3.24 31.63 -14.13
N PRO A 844 3.81 32.80 -14.55
CA PRO A 844 2.99 33.80 -15.23
C PRO A 844 2.44 33.21 -16.53
N PRO A 845 1.30 33.67 -17.03
CA PRO A 845 0.72 33.15 -18.26
C PRO A 845 1.72 33.31 -19.39
N THR A 846 2.01 32.22 -20.09
CA THR A 846 2.67 32.28 -21.39
C THR A 846 1.70 32.91 -22.37
N ASN A 847 2.05 34.10 -22.86
CA ASN A 847 1.30 34.77 -23.93
C ASN A 847 1.26 33.95 -25.21
#